data_5a4583a1ee4848f1f2c451b6d97e8104
#
_entry.id   5a4583a1ee4848f1f2c451b6d97e8104
#
_cell.length_a   1.000
_cell.length_b   1.000
_cell.length_c   1.000
_cell.angle_alpha   90.00
_cell.angle_beta   90.00
_cell.angle_gamma   90.00
#
_symmetry.space_group_name_H-M   'P 1'
#
loop_
_entity.id
_entity.type
_entity.pdbx_description
1 polymer ?
#
loop_
_entity_poly.entity_id
_entity_poly.type
_entity_poly.pdbx_seq_one_letter_code
_entity_poly.pdbx_strand_id
1 'polypeptide(L)'
;MTTATPVTGDVRTVDLAVTGMTCAACSARVERTLNKLDGVRASVNYATERATVQIPAALGDDVLVERIRKAGYGAHVRGEDDEDLTLKRVRDLRRRLIVAAVLAVPLCDLSITLALVPSLRFPGWQWLCLALAVPVVFWAALPFHRATLRNLRHRSSSMDTLVSLGVLASFFWSAWATLFGGHEPGYWVGFGPTAAGADAIYLDVAAGVTTFLLAGRYFESRSRRNAAGLLAALDALAVKDVRVLRDGGELMVPIGELAVGDRFVVKPGEVFAADGVVESGQSTVDVSAVTGEPVPAEVGAGDRVIGASLNREGRLVVRATAVGTHTQLAQMTALAEQAQARKASVQRLVDRICAVFVPVVLVLALLTLAGWLLTGHPARDAFTAAVSVLIIACPCALGLATPTALMAGVGRGAQLGILIKGPDALEASRTVDTVVLDKTGTVTTGRMTVTACHPAPGRSRGDLLWFAGAAESGSEHAIATAVVTAARAELPGLPEIREFTALPGLGAEATVDGHVVLVGSPRLFAERGIAIPDQADDVQATGAVPVLVAVEGQAAGLLEVRDTVKPSAAAAVAALREHGMRTVLLTGDHEVAARAVAAEIGVDEVRAGVLPADKARVIEELRATGARVAMVGDGINDGPALATADLGMAMARGSDIALRSADLVLVRDDLRVVPDAIRLADRTLRIIRGNLAWAFGYNIAALPLAAFGLLNPLIAGAAMSLSSVLVVSNSLRLRSFDGSGEKEKHD
;
A
#
# COMPACT_ATOMS: atom_id res chain seq x y z
N MET A 1 10.45 23.65 -17.92
CA MET A 1 9.95 24.35 -16.72
C MET A 1 8.72 25.14 -17.15
N THR A 2 7.54 24.57 -16.93
CA THR A 2 6.26 25.27 -17.09
C THR A 2 5.74 25.46 -15.68
N THR A 3 5.76 26.70 -15.21
CA THR A 3 5.24 27.14 -13.92
C THR A 3 3.75 26.82 -13.85
N ALA A 4 3.39 25.88 -12.97
CA ALA A 4 2.00 25.56 -12.68
C ALA A 4 1.42 26.70 -11.85
N THR A 5 0.43 27.39 -12.39
CA THR A 5 -0.40 28.37 -11.66
C THR A 5 -1.09 27.67 -10.48
N PRO A 6 -1.06 28.22 -9.27
CA PRO A 6 -1.79 27.65 -8.14
C PRO A 6 -3.29 27.72 -8.40
N VAL A 7 -3.98 26.59 -8.22
CA VAL A 7 -5.44 26.52 -8.29
C VAL A 7 -6.00 27.16 -7.01
N THR A 8 -6.47 28.39 -7.12
CA THR A 8 -7.21 29.07 -6.05
C THR A 8 -8.70 28.86 -6.31
N GLY A 9 -9.32 27.91 -5.61
CA GLY A 9 -10.74 27.60 -5.67
C GLY A 9 -11.03 26.25 -5.00
N ASP A 10 -12.29 25.99 -4.65
CA ASP A 10 -12.76 24.70 -4.14
C ASP A 10 -12.42 23.61 -5.17
N VAL A 11 -11.52 22.70 -4.81
CA VAL A 11 -11.05 21.59 -5.65
C VAL A 11 -11.68 20.30 -5.17
N ARG A 12 -12.37 19.59 -6.05
CA ARG A 12 -12.88 18.23 -5.76
C ARG A 12 -12.08 17.17 -6.50
N THR A 13 -12.01 15.98 -5.94
CA THR A 13 -11.40 14.81 -6.59
C THR A 13 -12.47 13.91 -7.16
N VAL A 14 -12.31 13.49 -8.41
CA VAL A 14 -13.20 12.56 -9.11
C VAL A 14 -12.41 11.33 -9.52
N ASP A 15 -12.93 10.15 -9.25
CA ASP A 15 -12.37 8.89 -9.68
C ASP A 15 -13.18 8.32 -10.85
N LEU A 16 -12.48 8.10 -11.96
CA LEU A 16 -13.05 7.55 -13.18
C LEU A 16 -12.46 6.16 -13.46
N ALA A 17 -13.31 5.21 -13.78
CA ALA A 17 -12.87 3.97 -14.39
C ALA A 17 -12.60 4.20 -15.88
N VAL A 18 -11.40 3.83 -16.35
CA VAL A 18 -10.96 4.03 -17.73
C VAL A 18 -10.76 2.69 -18.41
N THR A 19 -11.62 2.36 -19.37
CA THR A 19 -11.58 1.09 -20.09
C THR A 19 -10.85 1.21 -21.43
N GLY A 20 -10.25 0.09 -21.87
CA GLY A 20 -9.57 0.03 -23.17
C GLY A 20 -8.09 0.43 -23.14
N MET A 21 -7.51 0.72 -21.99
CA MET A 21 -6.07 0.85 -21.85
C MET A 21 -5.43 -0.54 -21.92
N THR A 22 -4.37 -0.68 -22.72
CA THR A 22 -3.68 -1.96 -22.96
C THR A 22 -2.22 -1.91 -22.53
N CYS A 23 -1.69 -0.73 -22.24
CA CYS A 23 -0.30 -0.53 -21.83
C CYS A 23 -0.10 0.82 -21.15
N ALA A 24 1.06 0.99 -20.55
CA ALA A 24 1.47 2.23 -19.88
C ALA A 24 1.42 3.48 -20.80
N ALA A 25 1.73 3.33 -22.11
CA ALA A 25 1.63 4.44 -23.06
C ALA A 25 0.17 4.93 -23.24
N CYS A 26 -0.82 4.03 -23.08
CA CYS A 26 -2.24 4.40 -23.11
C CYS A 26 -2.60 5.27 -21.90
N SER A 27 -2.19 4.89 -20.69
CA SER A 27 -2.47 5.68 -19.48
C SER A 27 -1.80 7.05 -19.51
N ALA A 28 -0.55 7.13 -19.96
CA ALA A 28 0.17 8.39 -20.12
C ALA A 28 -0.51 9.34 -21.14
N ARG A 29 -1.20 8.77 -22.12
CA ARG A 29 -1.98 9.55 -23.09
C ARG A 29 -3.26 10.10 -22.48
N VAL A 30 -4.03 9.27 -21.78
CA VAL A 30 -5.26 9.72 -21.10
C VAL A 30 -4.91 10.83 -20.11
N GLU A 31 -3.85 10.64 -19.32
CA GLU A 31 -3.34 11.60 -18.35
C GLU A 31 -2.97 12.94 -19.01
N ARG A 32 -2.20 12.92 -20.11
CA ARG A 32 -1.87 14.14 -20.87
C ARG A 32 -3.10 14.81 -21.46
N THR A 33 -4.12 14.05 -21.84
CA THR A 33 -5.34 14.60 -22.43
C THR A 33 -6.20 15.29 -21.37
N LEU A 34 -6.27 14.78 -20.17
CA LEU A 34 -6.97 15.38 -19.05
C LEU A 34 -6.20 16.61 -18.52
N ASN A 35 -4.88 16.52 -18.38
CA ASN A 35 -4.03 17.62 -17.90
C ASN A 35 -3.91 18.81 -18.89
N LYS A 36 -4.53 18.72 -20.08
CA LYS A 36 -4.70 19.87 -21.00
C LYS A 36 -5.91 20.72 -20.68
N LEU A 37 -6.76 20.30 -19.77
CA LEU A 37 -7.90 21.11 -19.31
C LEU A 37 -7.41 22.06 -18.22
N ASP A 38 -7.85 23.31 -18.27
CA ASP A 38 -7.43 24.34 -17.35
C ASP A 38 -7.91 24.00 -15.90
N GLY A 39 -6.99 24.10 -14.95
CA GLY A 39 -7.27 23.79 -13.53
C GLY A 39 -7.42 22.30 -13.22
N VAL A 40 -7.19 21.38 -14.18
CA VAL A 40 -7.30 19.94 -13.97
C VAL A 40 -5.95 19.32 -13.72
N ARG A 41 -5.86 18.47 -12.68
CA ARG A 41 -4.71 17.61 -12.39
C ARG A 41 -5.18 16.15 -12.37
N ALA A 42 -4.72 15.36 -13.32
CA ALA A 42 -5.07 13.96 -13.45
C ALA A 42 -3.84 13.05 -13.28
N SER A 43 -4.03 11.95 -12.58
CA SER A 43 -3.13 10.80 -12.56
C SER A 43 -3.89 9.58 -13.05
N VAL A 44 -3.33 8.86 -14.02
CA VAL A 44 -3.99 7.70 -14.63
C VAL A 44 -3.14 6.46 -14.42
N ASN A 45 -3.65 5.51 -13.68
CA ASN A 45 -2.97 4.25 -13.40
C ASN A 45 -3.49 3.15 -14.33
N TYR A 46 -2.58 2.61 -15.15
CA TYR A 46 -2.89 1.50 -16.06
C TYR A 46 -3.24 0.20 -15.32
N ALA A 47 -2.59 -0.06 -14.16
CA ALA A 47 -2.76 -1.32 -13.44
C ALA A 47 -4.14 -1.44 -12.79
N THR A 48 -4.65 -0.35 -12.26
CA THR A 48 -5.97 -0.28 -11.63
C THR A 48 -7.07 0.14 -12.61
N GLU A 49 -6.72 0.52 -13.85
CA GLU A 49 -7.61 1.09 -14.86
C GLU A 49 -8.37 2.34 -14.36
N ARG A 50 -7.74 3.12 -13.48
CA ARG A 50 -8.33 4.25 -12.75
C ARG A 50 -7.67 5.56 -13.14
N ALA A 51 -8.46 6.62 -13.29
CA ALA A 51 -8.01 7.99 -13.39
C ALA A 51 -8.53 8.78 -12.18
N THR A 52 -7.62 9.23 -11.33
CA THR A 52 -7.90 10.14 -10.23
C THR A 52 -7.66 11.56 -10.72
N VAL A 53 -8.70 12.39 -10.72
CA VAL A 53 -8.69 13.71 -11.34
C VAL A 53 -9.11 14.76 -10.31
N GLN A 54 -8.22 15.71 -10.03
CA GLN A 54 -8.53 16.90 -9.27
C GLN A 54 -9.04 17.99 -10.20
N ILE A 55 -10.25 18.49 -9.93
CA ILE A 55 -10.94 19.47 -10.76
C ILE A 55 -11.52 20.62 -9.94
N PRO A 56 -11.65 21.81 -10.53
CA PRO A 56 -12.46 22.88 -9.93
C PRO A 56 -13.89 22.41 -9.73
N ALA A 57 -14.53 22.80 -8.62
CA ALA A 57 -15.90 22.38 -8.27
C ALA A 57 -16.94 22.67 -9.36
N ALA A 58 -16.72 23.71 -10.18
CA ALA A 58 -17.59 24.10 -11.27
C ALA A 58 -17.53 23.18 -12.51
N LEU A 59 -16.50 22.30 -12.65
CA LEU A 59 -16.34 21.44 -13.79
C LEU A 59 -17.14 20.15 -13.61
N GLY A 60 -18.02 19.82 -14.58
CA GLY A 60 -18.82 18.60 -14.56
C GLY A 60 -18.00 17.34 -14.91
N ASP A 61 -18.39 16.20 -14.32
CA ASP A 61 -17.74 14.91 -14.58
C ASP A 61 -17.88 14.46 -16.02
N ASP A 62 -19.00 14.82 -16.68
CA ASP A 62 -19.27 14.49 -18.07
C ASP A 62 -18.21 15.04 -19.03
N VAL A 63 -17.64 16.21 -18.72
CA VAL A 63 -16.56 16.81 -19.51
C VAL A 63 -15.33 15.93 -19.53
N LEU A 64 -14.97 15.35 -18.37
CA LEU A 64 -13.84 14.43 -18.23
C LEU A 64 -14.09 13.14 -19.02
N VAL A 65 -15.28 12.56 -18.84
CA VAL A 65 -15.69 11.32 -19.53
C VAL A 65 -15.66 11.52 -21.04
N GLU A 66 -16.21 12.63 -21.52
CA GLU A 66 -16.21 12.94 -22.96
C GLU A 66 -14.79 13.16 -23.50
N ARG A 67 -13.91 13.83 -22.73
CA ARG A 67 -12.53 14.06 -23.10
C ARG A 67 -11.75 12.76 -23.25
N ILE A 68 -11.96 11.81 -22.33
CA ILE A 68 -11.36 10.46 -22.40
C ILE A 68 -11.92 9.70 -23.61
N ARG A 69 -13.22 9.79 -23.89
CA ARG A 69 -13.87 9.15 -25.05
C ARG A 69 -13.31 9.71 -26.37
N LYS A 70 -13.13 11.02 -26.48
CA LYS A 70 -12.48 11.65 -27.64
C LYS A 70 -11.02 11.20 -27.83
N ALA A 71 -10.33 10.82 -26.75
CA ALA A 71 -9.00 10.22 -26.83
C ALA A 71 -9.02 8.73 -27.26
N GLY A 72 -10.22 8.14 -27.44
CA GLY A 72 -10.41 6.79 -27.93
C GLY A 72 -10.52 5.73 -26.82
N TYR A 73 -10.77 6.11 -25.58
CA TYR A 73 -10.93 5.21 -24.43
C TYR A 73 -12.34 5.31 -23.86
N GLY A 74 -12.83 4.23 -23.23
CA GLY A 74 -14.06 4.30 -22.46
C GLY A 74 -13.80 4.93 -21.10
N ALA A 75 -14.76 5.71 -20.59
CA ALA A 75 -14.71 6.20 -19.22
C ALA A 75 -16.13 6.31 -18.65
N HIS A 76 -16.24 6.09 -17.34
CA HIS A 76 -17.43 6.35 -16.53
C HIS A 76 -16.98 6.70 -15.10
N VAL A 77 -17.84 7.41 -14.38
CA VAL A 77 -17.63 7.66 -12.94
C VAL A 77 -17.76 6.32 -12.23
N ARG A 78 -16.87 6.06 -11.29
CA ARG A 78 -16.82 4.77 -10.58
C ARG A 78 -18.12 4.53 -9.80
N GLY A 79 -18.63 3.29 -9.89
CA GLY A 79 -19.81 2.79 -9.19
C GLY A 79 -19.68 1.30 -8.90
N GLU A 80 -20.67 0.71 -8.23
CA GLU A 80 -20.71 -0.72 -7.86
C GLU A 80 -20.58 -1.69 -9.05
N ASP A 81 -20.86 -1.25 -10.27
CA ASP A 81 -20.80 -2.07 -11.50
C ASP A 81 -19.36 -2.33 -12.01
N ASP A 82 -18.34 -1.71 -11.47
CA ASP A 82 -16.96 -1.81 -11.98
C ASP A 82 -16.35 -3.20 -11.79
N GLU A 83 -16.73 -3.90 -10.74
CA GLU A 83 -16.25 -5.26 -10.47
C GLU A 83 -16.77 -6.26 -11.50
N ASP A 84 -18.02 -6.09 -11.94
CA ASP A 84 -18.65 -6.92 -12.97
C ASP A 84 -18.00 -6.70 -14.36
N LEU A 85 -17.56 -5.49 -14.70
CA LEU A 85 -16.83 -5.19 -15.93
C LEU A 85 -15.47 -5.87 -15.98
N THR A 86 -14.75 -5.88 -14.87
CA THR A 86 -13.45 -6.58 -14.75
C THR A 86 -13.62 -8.09 -14.90
N LEU A 87 -14.66 -8.66 -14.28
CA LEU A 87 -15.02 -10.07 -14.42
C LEU A 87 -15.37 -10.45 -15.86
N LYS A 88 -16.16 -9.64 -16.55
CA LYS A 88 -16.52 -9.83 -17.96
C LYS A 88 -15.28 -9.86 -18.84
N ARG A 89 -14.31 -8.96 -18.60
CA ARG A 89 -13.05 -8.91 -19.34
C ARG A 89 -12.19 -10.17 -19.14
N VAL A 90 -12.00 -10.61 -17.88
CA VAL A 90 -11.25 -11.84 -17.58
C VAL A 90 -11.90 -13.05 -18.24
N ARG A 91 -13.24 -13.14 -18.25
CA ARG A 91 -13.99 -14.21 -18.94
C ARG A 91 -13.81 -14.16 -20.46
N ASP A 92 -13.84 -12.97 -21.08
CA ASP A 92 -13.62 -12.80 -22.53
C ASP A 92 -12.19 -13.23 -22.91
N LEU A 93 -11.16 -12.78 -22.15
CA LEU A 93 -9.79 -13.20 -22.36
C LEU A 93 -9.62 -14.72 -22.21
N ARG A 94 -10.23 -15.33 -21.19
CA ARG A 94 -10.23 -16.80 -21.00
C ARG A 94 -10.85 -17.52 -22.18
N ARG A 95 -12.02 -17.05 -22.66
CA ARG A 95 -12.70 -17.66 -23.81
C ARG A 95 -11.84 -17.58 -25.06
N ARG A 96 -11.24 -16.42 -25.35
CA ARG A 96 -10.33 -16.23 -26.49
C ARG A 96 -9.09 -17.10 -26.37
N LEU A 97 -8.49 -17.20 -25.20
CA LEU A 97 -7.34 -18.06 -24.93
C LEU A 97 -7.67 -19.55 -25.17
N ILE A 98 -8.79 -20.02 -24.65
CA ILE A 98 -9.19 -21.43 -24.84
C ILE A 98 -9.41 -21.72 -26.32
N VAL A 99 -10.13 -20.88 -27.05
CA VAL A 99 -10.34 -21.09 -28.49
C VAL A 99 -9.04 -20.99 -29.26
N ALA A 100 -8.18 -20.01 -28.94
CA ALA A 100 -6.88 -19.88 -29.57
C ALA A 100 -6.02 -21.11 -29.32
N ALA A 101 -5.95 -21.62 -28.09
CA ALA A 101 -5.16 -22.80 -27.74
C ALA A 101 -5.66 -24.08 -28.43
N VAL A 102 -6.98 -24.30 -28.43
CA VAL A 102 -7.62 -25.46 -29.08
C VAL A 102 -7.35 -25.49 -30.58
N LEU A 103 -7.25 -24.34 -31.24
CA LEU A 103 -6.98 -24.25 -32.66
C LEU A 103 -5.49 -24.16 -32.98
N ALA A 104 -4.70 -23.44 -32.15
CA ALA A 104 -3.28 -23.25 -32.40
C ALA A 104 -2.46 -24.52 -32.12
N VAL A 105 -2.81 -25.34 -31.12
CA VAL A 105 -2.05 -26.59 -30.83
C VAL A 105 -2.08 -27.53 -32.01
N PRO A 106 -3.25 -27.96 -32.56
CA PRO A 106 -3.23 -28.84 -33.74
C PRO A 106 -2.69 -28.13 -34.99
N LEU A 107 -2.87 -26.82 -35.13
CA LEU A 107 -2.27 -26.05 -36.24
C LEU A 107 -0.74 -26.09 -36.17
N CYS A 108 -0.13 -25.85 -35.00
CA CYS A 108 1.31 -25.91 -34.81
C CYS A 108 1.84 -27.34 -35.05
N ASP A 109 1.15 -28.33 -34.51
CA ASP A 109 1.52 -29.74 -34.71
C ASP A 109 1.48 -30.13 -36.19
N LEU A 110 0.39 -29.85 -36.89
CA LEU A 110 0.27 -30.12 -38.33
C LEU A 110 1.31 -29.31 -39.13
N SER A 111 1.44 -28.02 -38.87
CA SER A 111 2.40 -27.17 -39.62
C SER A 111 3.82 -27.66 -39.46
N ILE A 112 4.25 -27.97 -38.25
CA ILE A 112 5.61 -28.42 -37.93
C ILE A 112 5.84 -29.85 -38.44
N THR A 113 4.95 -30.81 -38.13
CA THR A 113 5.11 -32.19 -38.49
C THR A 113 5.10 -32.41 -40.01
N LEU A 114 4.13 -31.78 -40.70
CA LEU A 114 4.05 -31.95 -42.17
C LEU A 114 5.15 -31.18 -42.91
N ALA A 115 5.73 -30.14 -42.31
CA ALA A 115 6.90 -29.47 -42.86
C ALA A 115 8.16 -30.32 -42.69
N LEU A 116 8.35 -30.99 -41.54
CA LEU A 116 9.53 -31.83 -41.24
C LEU A 116 9.48 -33.21 -41.91
N VAL A 117 8.28 -33.78 -42.11
CA VAL A 117 8.08 -35.12 -42.63
C VAL A 117 7.24 -35.09 -43.90
N PRO A 118 7.86 -34.86 -45.08
CA PRO A 118 7.13 -34.71 -46.35
C PRO A 118 6.25 -35.92 -46.70
N SER A 119 6.59 -37.13 -46.24
CA SER A 119 5.83 -38.35 -46.51
C SER A 119 4.43 -38.38 -45.83
N LEU A 120 4.20 -37.57 -44.84
CA LEU A 120 2.91 -37.45 -44.15
C LEU A 120 2.01 -36.39 -44.76
N ARG A 121 2.45 -35.65 -45.76
CA ARG A 121 1.68 -34.57 -46.42
C ARG A 121 0.50 -35.15 -47.19
N PHE A 122 -0.69 -34.64 -46.95
CA PHE A 122 -1.90 -34.92 -47.68
C PHE A 122 -2.34 -33.73 -48.53
N PRO A 123 -3.03 -33.95 -49.67
CA PRO A 123 -3.49 -32.84 -50.51
C PRO A 123 -4.36 -31.86 -49.72
N GLY A 124 -4.02 -30.56 -49.80
CA GLY A 124 -4.81 -29.50 -49.14
C GLY A 124 -4.49 -29.23 -47.68
N TRP A 125 -3.44 -29.86 -47.08
CA TRP A 125 -3.07 -29.61 -45.69
C TRP A 125 -2.77 -28.14 -45.38
N GLN A 126 -2.21 -27.39 -46.31
CA GLN A 126 -1.95 -25.95 -46.20
C GLN A 126 -3.23 -25.14 -46.04
N TRP A 127 -4.32 -25.50 -46.76
CA TRP A 127 -5.63 -24.91 -46.63
C TRP A 127 -6.29 -25.22 -45.29
N LEU A 128 -6.10 -26.42 -44.77
CA LEU A 128 -6.55 -26.76 -43.42
C LEU A 128 -5.86 -25.92 -42.36
N CYS A 129 -4.53 -25.76 -42.44
CA CYS A 129 -3.77 -24.88 -41.56
C CYS A 129 -4.25 -23.44 -41.68
N LEU A 130 -4.48 -22.92 -42.88
CA LEU A 130 -5.02 -21.57 -43.09
C LEU A 130 -6.40 -21.42 -42.47
N ALA A 131 -7.31 -22.39 -42.64
CA ALA A 131 -8.65 -22.37 -42.06
C ALA A 131 -8.61 -22.36 -40.52
N LEU A 132 -7.69 -23.13 -39.90
CA LEU A 132 -7.50 -23.10 -38.44
C LEU A 132 -6.90 -21.80 -37.93
N ALA A 133 -6.06 -21.14 -38.73
CA ALA A 133 -5.44 -19.87 -38.37
C ALA A 133 -6.42 -18.69 -38.38
N VAL A 134 -7.37 -18.65 -39.31
CA VAL A 134 -8.33 -17.53 -39.48
C VAL A 134 -9.04 -17.13 -38.17
N PRO A 135 -9.69 -18.04 -37.43
CA PRO A 135 -10.33 -17.68 -36.15
C PRO A 135 -9.35 -17.17 -35.12
N VAL A 136 -8.12 -17.69 -35.09
CA VAL A 136 -7.10 -17.27 -34.13
C VAL A 136 -6.62 -15.86 -34.46
N VAL A 137 -6.31 -15.61 -35.71
CA VAL A 137 -5.76 -14.32 -36.16
C VAL A 137 -6.81 -13.20 -36.13
N PHE A 138 -8.02 -13.44 -36.63
CA PHE A 138 -9.00 -12.37 -36.78
C PHE A 138 -9.97 -12.22 -35.60
N TRP A 139 -10.31 -13.32 -34.90
CA TRP A 139 -11.21 -13.24 -33.76
C TRP A 139 -10.48 -13.27 -32.42
N ALA A 140 -9.57 -14.19 -32.20
CA ALA A 140 -8.88 -14.27 -30.91
C ALA A 140 -7.89 -13.10 -30.72
N ALA A 141 -7.14 -12.70 -31.79
CA ALA A 141 -6.24 -11.55 -31.78
C ALA A 141 -6.94 -10.18 -31.91
N LEU A 142 -8.27 -10.14 -32.11
CA LEU A 142 -9.03 -8.90 -32.31
C LEU A 142 -8.76 -7.78 -31.27
N PRO A 143 -8.56 -8.05 -29.98
CA PRO A 143 -8.19 -7.02 -29.01
C PRO A 143 -6.92 -6.26 -29.40
N PHE A 144 -5.89 -6.95 -29.91
CA PHE A 144 -4.62 -6.37 -30.36
C PHE A 144 -4.82 -5.51 -31.62
N HIS A 145 -5.58 -6.01 -32.58
CA HIS A 145 -5.87 -5.28 -33.84
C HIS A 145 -6.69 -4.01 -33.58
N ARG A 146 -7.71 -4.07 -32.72
CA ARG A 146 -8.52 -2.91 -32.33
C ARG A 146 -7.67 -1.86 -31.61
N ALA A 147 -6.79 -2.27 -30.71
CA ALA A 147 -5.89 -1.37 -30.01
C ALA A 147 -4.92 -0.69 -30.98
N THR A 148 -4.36 -1.45 -31.92
CA THR A 148 -3.47 -0.95 -32.98
C THR A 148 -4.17 0.08 -33.87
N LEU A 149 -5.35 -0.23 -34.40
CA LEU A 149 -6.11 0.67 -35.27
C LEU A 149 -6.45 1.98 -34.56
N ARG A 150 -6.86 1.90 -33.30
CA ARG A 150 -7.13 3.06 -32.46
C ARG A 150 -5.89 3.93 -32.27
N ASN A 151 -4.74 3.31 -31.98
CA ASN A 151 -3.49 4.03 -31.78
C ASN A 151 -3.01 4.70 -33.07
N LEU A 152 -3.10 4.01 -34.22
CA LEU A 152 -2.74 4.55 -35.53
C LEU A 152 -3.57 5.77 -35.93
N ARG A 153 -4.91 5.72 -35.70
CA ARG A 153 -5.79 6.88 -35.94
C ARG A 153 -5.33 8.13 -35.19
N HIS A 154 -4.61 7.95 -34.10
CA HIS A 154 -4.11 9.04 -33.29
C HIS A 154 -2.60 9.25 -33.41
N ARG A 155 -1.96 8.73 -34.45
CA ARG A 155 -0.51 8.85 -34.74
C ARG A 155 0.37 8.42 -33.55
N SER A 156 -0.04 7.36 -32.89
CA SER A 156 0.72 6.76 -31.79
C SER A 156 0.88 5.25 -32.02
N SER A 157 1.93 4.69 -31.44
CA SER A 157 2.20 3.25 -31.45
C SER A 157 2.20 2.71 -30.03
N SER A 158 1.91 1.42 -29.90
CA SER A 158 1.94 0.69 -28.63
C SER A 158 2.52 -0.70 -28.85
N MET A 159 2.69 -1.47 -27.77
CA MET A 159 3.08 -2.87 -27.85
C MET A 159 2.12 -3.69 -28.73
N ASP A 160 0.82 -3.40 -28.67
CA ASP A 160 -0.18 -4.08 -29.51
C ASP A 160 0.04 -3.85 -30.99
N THR A 161 0.69 -2.72 -31.37
CA THR A 161 1.04 -2.42 -32.77
C THR A 161 2.08 -3.41 -33.29
N LEU A 162 3.13 -3.70 -32.51
CA LEU A 162 4.15 -4.67 -32.87
C LEU A 162 3.57 -6.07 -33.04
N VAL A 163 2.73 -6.47 -32.07
CA VAL A 163 2.04 -7.77 -32.09
C VAL A 163 1.12 -7.90 -33.30
N SER A 164 0.25 -6.92 -33.49
CA SER A 164 -0.71 -6.92 -34.59
C SER A 164 -0.04 -6.96 -35.95
N LEU A 165 1.05 -6.20 -36.15
CA LEU A 165 1.84 -6.22 -37.38
C LEU A 165 2.52 -7.57 -37.59
N GLY A 166 3.16 -8.15 -36.54
CA GLY A 166 3.81 -9.47 -36.64
C GLY A 166 2.83 -10.58 -36.97
N VAL A 167 1.67 -10.62 -36.30
CA VAL A 167 0.64 -11.65 -36.53
C VAL A 167 0.01 -11.52 -37.92
N LEU A 168 -0.36 -10.30 -38.35
CA LEU A 168 -0.93 -10.08 -39.68
C LEU A 168 0.10 -10.31 -40.79
N ALA A 169 1.34 -9.87 -40.61
CA ALA A 169 2.41 -10.11 -41.57
C ALA A 169 2.64 -11.60 -41.75
N SER A 170 2.76 -12.39 -40.67
CA SER A 170 2.92 -13.85 -40.71
C SER A 170 1.74 -14.54 -41.38
N PHE A 171 0.51 -14.10 -41.12
CA PHE A 171 -0.68 -14.66 -41.74
C PHE A 171 -0.76 -14.35 -43.26
N PHE A 172 -0.59 -13.09 -43.66
CA PHE A 172 -0.69 -12.70 -45.07
C PHE A 172 0.47 -13.26 -45.89
N TRP A 173 1.67 -13.34 -45.36
CA TRP A 173 2.78 -14.04 -46.00
C TRP A 173 2.44 -15.52 -46.27
N SER A 174 1.94 -16.20 -45.28
CA SER A 174 1.57 -17.65 -45.40
C SER A 174 0.40 -17.84 -46.36
N ALA A 175 -0.59 -16.96 -46.35
CA ALA A 175 -1.69 -17.01 -47.29
C ALA A 175 -1.22 -16.75 -48.73
N TRP A 176 -0.31 -15.79 -48.92
CA TRP A 176 0.29 -15.51 -50.23
C TRP A 176 1.14 -16.70 -50.73
N ALA A 177 1.99 -17.28 -49.84
CA ALA A 177 2.80 -18.46 -50.17
C ALA A 177 1.93 -19.67 -50.48
N THR A 178 0.78 -19.87 -49.84
CA THR A 178 -0.17 -20.96 -50.11
C THR A 178 -0.91 -20.77 -51.43
N LEU A 179 -1.23 -19.50 -51.82
CA LEU A 179 -2.00 -19.18 -53.04
C LEU A 179 -1.12 -19.15 -54.29
N PHE A 180 0.10 -18.65 -54.17
CA PHE A 180 0.97 -18.30 -55.31
C PHE A 180 2.35 -18.98 -55.27
N GLY A 181 2.70 -19.65 -54.13
CA GLY A 181 3.98 -20.33 -53.93
C GLY A 181 3.99 -21.70 -54.60
N GLY A 182 4.88 -21.90 -55.57
CA GLY A 182 5.07 -23.17 -56.27
C GLY A 182 6.17 -24.08 -55.65
N HIS A 183 6.63 -23.83 -54.45
CA HIS A 183 7.80 -24.51 -53.87
C HIS A 183 7.42 -25.42 -52.69
N GLU A 184 8.19 -26.46 -52.46
CA GLU A 184 7.97 -27.38 -51.34
C GLU A 184 8.27 -26.70 -50.00
N PRO A 185 7.32 -26.72 -49.02
CA PRO A 185 7.50 -26.06 -47.73
C PRO A 185 8.52 -26.83 -46.86
N GLY A 186 9.49 -26.13 -46.34
CA GLY A 186 10.42 -26.59 -45.32
C GLY A 186 10.24 -25.86 -43.99
N TYR A 187 10.78 -26.39 -42.89
CA TYR A 187 10.64 -25.82 -41.55
C TYR A 187 12.01 -25.58 -40.90
N TRP A 188 12.15 -24.42 -40.26
CA TRP A 188 13.32 -24.07 -39.46
C TRP A 188 13.02 -24.21 -37.96
N VAL A 189 13.77 -25.14 -37.28
CA VAL A 189 13.45 -25.57 -35.90
C VAL A 189 13.98 -24.64 -34.82
N GLY A 190 14.69 -23.53 -35.14
CA GLY A 190 14.80 -22.56 -34.06
C GLY A 190 16.13 -21.86 -33.82
N PHE A 191 17.28 -22.46 -33.72
CA PHE A 191 18.56 -21.80 -33.44
C PHE A 191 19.58 -22.09 -34.56
N GLY A 192 20.31 -21.07 -34.99
CA GLY A 192 21.28 -21.18 -36.05
C GLY A 192 20.78 -20.66 -37.40
N PRO A 193 21.62 -20.68 -38.47
CA PRO A 193 21.22 -20.21 -39.77
C PRO A 193 20.06 -21.02 -40.34
N THR A 194 19.14 -20.35 -41.03
CA THR A 194 17.99 -20.98 -41.70
C THR A 194 18.44 -22.08 -42.65
N ALA A 195 17.83 -23.27 -42.56
CA ALA A 195 18.13 -24.36 -43.48
C ALA A 195 17.77 -23.97 -44.92
N ALA A 196 18.68 -24.10 -45.84
CA ALA A 196 18.44 -23.81 -47.25
C ALA A 196 17.30 -24.71 -47.79
N GLY A 197 16.27 -24.11 -48.39
CA GLY A 197 15.14 -24.82 -49.01
C GLY A 197 13.83 -24.85 -48.24
N ALA A 198 13.74 -24.21 -47.06
CA ALA A 198 12.52 -24.21 -46.26
C ALA A 198 11.57 -23.07 -46.65
N ASP A 199 10.55 -23.27 -47.47
CA ASP A 199 9.46 -22.34 -47.66
C ASP A 199 8.54 -22.37 -46.45
N ALA A 200 8.79 -21.51 -45.50
CA ALA A 200 8.10 -21.56 -44.21
C ALA A 200 6.69 -20.94 -44.31
N ILE A 201 5.73 -21.74 -43.94
CA ILE A 201 4.37 -21.26 -43.60
C ILE A 201 4.41 -20.82 -42.15
N TYR A 202 4.26 -19.50 -41.88
CA TYR A 202 4.31 -18.88 -40.53
C TYR A 202 2.95 -18.85 -39.85
N LEU A 203 2.01 -19.74 -40.17
CA LEU A 203 0.72 -19.84 -39.54
C LEU A 203 0.80 -20.28 -38.08
N ASP A 204 1.74 -21.15 -37.77
CA ASP A 204 2.12 -21.55 -36.42
C ASP A 204 2.64 -20.36 -35.58
N VAL A 205 3.45 -19.51 -36.20
CA VAL A 205 3.93 -18.27 -35.58
C VAL A 205 2.75 -17.34 -35.27
N ALA A 206 1.87 -17.07 -36.25
CA ALA A 206 0.73 -16.19 -36.08
C ALA A 206 -0.22 -16.71 -34.96
N ALA A 207 -0.51 -18.00 -34.94
CA ALA A 207 -1.40 -18.62 -33.98
C ALA A 207 -0.72 -18.79 -32.60
N GLY A 208 0.52 -19.28 -32.57
CA GLY A 208 1.29 -19.48 -31.36
C GLY A 208 1.56 -18.17 -30.61
N VAL A 209 2.04 -17.13 -31.31
CA VAL A 209 2.26 -15.82 -30.70
C VAL A 209 0.95 -15.22 -30.17
N THR A 210 -0.15 -15.33 -30.91
CA THR A 210 -1.47 -14.88 -30.44
C THR A 210 -1.87 -15.62 -29.16
N THR A 211 -1.71 -16.93 -29.13
CA THR A 211 -2.06 -17.78 -27.98
C THR A 211 -1.20 -17.45 -26.76
N PHE A 212 0.12 -17.34 -26.93
CA PHE A 212 1.05 -16.98 -25.86
C PHE A 212 0.76 -15.60 -25.28
N LEU A 213 0.46 -14.61 -26.11
CA LEU A 213 0.13 -13.27 -25.67
C LEU A 213 -1.23 -13.19 -24.96
N LEU A 214 -2.24 -13.93 -25.43
CA LEU A 214 -3.51 -14.06 -24.74
C LEU A 214 -3.33 -14.74 -23.37
N ALA A 215 -2.48 -15.78 -23.28
CA ALA A 215 -2.14 -16.42 -22.01
C ALA A 215 -1.46 -15.41 -21.05
N GLY A 216 -0.45 -14.67 -21.51
CA GLY A 216 0.19 -13.62 -20.74
C GLY A 216 -0.82 -12.60 -20.22
N ARG A 217 -1.70 -12.07 -21.07
CA ARG A 217 -2.75 -11.12 -20.68
C ARG A 217 -3.81 -11.69 -19.74
N TYR A 218 -4.18 -12.95 -19.93
CA TYR A 218 -5.10 -13.63 -19.01
C TYR A 218 -4.50 -13.77 -17.61
N PHE A 219 -3.26 -14.27 -17.51
CA PHE A 219 -2.56 -14.41 -16.24
C PHE A 219 -2.32 -13.05 -15.58
N GLU A 220 -1.95 -12.04 -16.35
CA GLU A 220 -1.83 -10.67 -15.92
C GLU A 220 -3.14 -10.15 -15.28
N SER A 221 -4.24 -10.21 -16.02
CA SER A 221 -5.55 -9.72 -15.56
C SER A 221 -6.03 -10.49 -14.32
N ARG A 222 -5.79 -11.80 -14.27
CA ARG A 222 -6.11 -12.65 -13.12
C ARG A 222 -5.26 -12.29 -11.89
N SER A 223 -3.96 -12.04 -12.06
CA SER A 223 -3.06 -11.68 -10.95
C SER A 223 -3.35 -10.29 -10.40
N ARG A 224 -3.68 -9.32 -11.26
CA ARG A 224 -4.13 -8.00 -10.83
C ARG A 224 -5.37 -8.09 -9.95
N ARG A 225 -6.37 -8.89 -10.37
CA ARG A 225 -7.58 -9.14 -9.59
C ARG A 225 -7.27 -9.75 -8.23
N ASN A 226 -6.40 -10.77 -8.18
CA ASN A 226 -6.01 -11.40 -6.92
C ASN A 226 -5.26 -10.44 -5.98
N ALA A 227 -4.50 -9.49 -6.51
CA ALA A 227 -3.84 -8.47 -5.71
C ALA A 227 -4.81 -7.39 -5.22
N ALA A 228 -5.80 -7.00 -6.04
CA ALA A 228 -6.90 -6.11 -5.64
C ALA A 228 -7.85 -6.78 -4.62
N GLY A 229 -8.03 -8.09 -4.68
CA GLY A 229 -8.86 -8.86 -3.76
C GLY A 229 -8.41 -8.82 -2.29
N LEU A 230 -7.14 -8.46 -2.02
CA LEU A 230 -6.67 -8.22 -0.64
C LEU A 230 -7.31 -6.97 -0.01
N LEU A 231 -7.58 -5.94 -0.81
CA LEU A 231 -8.31 -4.74 -0.38
C LEU A 231 -9.81 -4.97 -0.34
N ALA A 232 -10.35 -5.72 -1.30
CA ALA A 232 -11.75 -6.13 -1.30
C ALA A 232 -12.10 -7.03 -0.09
N ALA A 233 -11.12 -7.74 0.48
CA ALA A 233 -11.32 -8.48 1.72
C ALA A 233 -11.55 -7.55 2.93
N LEU A 234 -10.97 -6.35 2.94
CA LEU A 234 -11.26 -5.33 3.95
C LEU A 234 -12.66 -4.75 3.77
N ASP A 235 -13.09 -4.48 2.55
CA ASP A 235 -14.46 -4.02 2.25
C ASP A 235 -15.52 -5.10 2.57
N ALA A 236 -15.18 -6.38 2.42
CA ALA A 236 -16.07 -7.49 2.76
C ALA A 236 -16.35 -7.62 4.28
N LEU A 237 -15.54 -6.97 5.13
CA LEU A 237 -15.76 -6.88 6.58
C LEU A 237 -16.79 -5.79 6.95
N ALA A 238 -17.19 -4.95 6.01
CA ALA A 238 -18.17 -3.90 6.25
C ALA A 238 -19.56 -4.50 6.49
N VAL A 239 -20.16 -4.11 7.60
CA VAL A 239 -21.51 -4.54 8.01
C VAL A 239 -22.54 -3.77 7.19
N LYS A 240 -23.61 -4.43 6.74
CA LYS A 240 -24.68 -3.80 5.95
C LYS A 240 -25.79 -3.22 6.83
N ASP A 241 -26.11 -3.91 7.93
CA ASP A 241 -27.18 -3.55 8.85
C ASP A 241 -26.66 -3.53 10.27
N VAL A 242 -27.10 -2.58 11.07
CA VAL A 242 -26.67 -2.37 12.46
C VAL A 242 -27.87 -2.36 13.41
N ARG A 243 -27.68 -2.87 14.60
CA ARG A 243 -28.68 -2.93 15.66
C ARG A 243 -28.55 -1.70 16.57
N VAL A 244 -29.37 -0.70 16.35
CA VAL A 244 -29.37 0.58 17.09
C VAL A 244 -30.38 0.49 18.25
N LEU A 245 -30.00 1.09 19.39
CA LEU A 245 -30.89 1.28 20.53
C LEU A 245 -31.62 2.62 20.39
N ARG A 246 -32.91 2.58 20.09
CA ARG A 246 -33.81 3.75 20.04
C ARG A 246 -35.06 3.49 20.89
N ASP A 247 -35.47 4.49 21.66
CA ASP A 247 -36.71 4.45 22.49
C ASP A 247 -36.84 3.20 23.39
N GLY A 248 -35.69 2.69 23.90
CA GLY A 248 -35.65 1.53 24.78
C GLY A 248 -35.74 0.17 24.08
N GLY A 249 -35.79 0.12 22.74
CA GLY A 249 -35.82 -1.09 21.92
C GLY A 249 -34.63 -1.25 20.98
N GLU A 250 -34.34 -2.50 20.58
CA GLU A 250 -33.34 -2.80 19.55
C GLU A 250 -34.01 -2.77 18.17
N LEU A 251 -33.53 -1.92 17.26
CA LEU A 251 -34.01 -1.79 15.89
C LEU A 251 -32.86 -2.07 14.91
N MET A 252 -33.09 -2.93 13.90
CA MET A 252 -32.15 -3.12 12.80
C MET A 252 -32.34 -2.01 11.79
N VAL A 253 -31.27 -1.28 11.49
CA VAL A 253 -31.26 -0.21 10.47
C VAL A 253 -30.10 -0.42 9.50
N PRO A 254 -30.22 0.03 8.26
CA PRO A 254 -29.09 0.06 7.33
C PRO A 254 -27.95 0.89 7.92
N ILE A 255 -26.68 0.46 7.67
CA ILE A 255 -25.49 1.15 8.21
C ILE A 255 -25.44 2.64 7.85
N GLY A 256 -25.99 3.03 6.70
CA GLY A 256 -26.05 4.43 6.25
C GLY A 256 -26.93 5.34 7.11
N GLU A 257 -27.78 4.77 7.98
CA GLU A 257 -28.65 5.53 8.90
C GLU A 257 -28.03 5.70 10.29
N LEU A 258 -26.87 5.04 10.55
CA LEU A 258 -26.14 5.17 11.80
C LEU A 258 -25.45 6.54 11.86
N ALA A 259 -25.70 7.31 12.90
CA ALA A 259 -25.09 8.61 13.14
C ALA A 259 -24.09 8.59 14.31
N VAL A 260 -23.16 9.54 14.31
CA VAL A 260 -22.26 9.74 15.45
C VAL A 260 -23.07 10.08 16.70
N GLY A 261 -22.80 9.38 17.81
CA GLY A 261 -23.54 9.48 19.06
C GLY A 261 -24.65 8.44 19.22
N ASP A 262 -25.05 7.76 18.16
CA ASP A 262 -26.02 6.65 18.26
C ASP A 262 -25.42 5.48 19.08
N ARG A 263 -26.33 4.80 19.79
CA ARG A 263 -25.99 3.61 20.60
C ARG A 263 -26.35 2.36 19.82
N PHE A 264 -25.39 1.47 19.61
CA PHE A 264 -25.63 0.22 18.91
C PHE A 264 -25.18 -0.99 19.74
N VAL A 265 -25.82 -2.12 19.49
CA VAL A 265 -25.57 -3.38 20.20
C VAL A 265 -24.78 -4.30 19.31
N VAL A 266 -23.74 -4.93 19.88
CA VAL A 266 -22.94 -5.98 19.23
C VAL A 266 -23.00 -7.23 20.08
N LYS A 267 -23.57 -8.31 19.51
CA LYS A 267 -23.71 -9.62 20.17
C LYS A 267 -22.48 -10.49 19.90
N PRO A 268 -22.28 -11.57 20.68
CA PRO A 268 -21.25 -12.56 20.38
C PRO A 268 -21.33 -13.07 18.93
N GLY A 269 -20.18 -13.09 18.24
CA GLY A 269 -20.08 -13.47 16.83
C GLY A 269 -20.44 -12.38 15.83
N GLU A 270 -20.88 -11.20 16.27
CA GLU A 270 -21.17 -10.06 15.39
C GLU A 270 -19.93 -9.16 15.24
N VAL A 271 -19.86 -8.48 14.09
CA VAL A 271 -18.82 -7.52 13.75
C VAL A 271 -19.28 -6.12 14.14
N PHE A 272 -18.38 -5.29 14.67
CA PHE A 272 -18.67 -3.88 14.99
C PHE A 272 -18.96 -3.10 13.72
N ALA A 273 -20.11 -2.44 13.69
CA ALA A 273 -20.59 -1.68 12.52
C ALA A 273 -19.84 -0.35 12.32
N ALA A 274 -19.33 0.24 13.38
CA ALA A 274 -18.67 1.54 13.40
C ALA A 274 -17.62 1.61 14.52
N ASP A 275 -16.76 2.64 14.48
CA ASP A 275 -15.87 2.92 15.60
C ASP A 275 -16.67 3.53 16.75
N GLY A 276 -16.34 3.16 17.98
CA GLY A 276 -17.10 3.61 19.14
C GLY A 276 -16.39 3.45 20.47
N VAL A 277 -17.12 3.81 21.52
CA VAL A 277 -16.74 3.59 22.91
C VAL A 277 -17.78 2.69 23.56
N VAL A 278 -17.32 1.65 24.24
CA VAL A 278 -18.19 0.72 24.98
C VAL A 278 -18.83 1.49 26.16
N GLU A 279 -20.17 1.53 26.20
CA GLU A 279 -20.92 2.13 27.33
C GLU A 279 -21.24 1.08 28.40
N SER A 280 -21.54 -0.16 27.98
CA SER A 280 -21.84 -1.24 28.92
C SER A 280 -21.53 -2.61 28.32
N GLY A 281 -21.19 -3.55 29.18
CA GLY A 281 -20.81 -4.92 28.86
C GLY A 281 -19.29 -5.12 28.96
N GLN A 282 -18.90 -6.39 28.94
CA GLN A 282 -17.49 -6.84 28.87
C GLN A 282 -17.41 -7.97 27.85
N SER A 283 -16.33 -7.99 27.06
CA SER A 283 -16.10 -9.01 26.03
C SER A 283 -14.66 -9.07 25.61
N THR A 284 -14.33 -10.12 24.86
CA THR A 284 -13.08 -10.28 24.14
C THR A 284 -13.34 -9.93 22.67
N VAL A 285 -12.55 -9.03 22.09
CA VAL A 285 -12.70 -8.53 20.72
C VAL A 285 -11.50 -8.93 19.87
N ASP A 286 -11.76 -9.59 18.75
CA ASP A 286 -10.74 -9.94 17.79
C ASP A 286 -10.55 -8.77 16.80
N VAL A 287 -9.43 -8.10 16.92
CA VAL A 287 -9.04 -6.96 16.09
C VAL A 287 -8.11 -7.34 14.93
N SER A 288 -7.80 -8.64 14.77
CA SER A 288 -6.78 -9.13 13.84
C SER A 288 -7.04 -8.78 12.37
N ALA A 289 -8.30 -8.70 11.98
CA ALA A 289 -8.70 -8.33 10.63
C ALA A 289 -8.35 -6.86 10.28
N VAL A 290 -8.31 -5.98 11.28
CA VAL A 290 -8.08 -4.54 11.11
C VAL A 290 -6.64 -4.16 11.47
N THR A 291 -6.13 -4.65 12.60
CA THR A 291 -4.80 -4.27 13.12
C THR A 291 -3.70 -5.27 12.76
N GLY A 292 -4.06 -6.51 12.38
CA GLY A 292 -3.13 -7.60 12.20
C GLY A 292 -2.63 -8.23 13.52
N GLU A 293 -3.12 -7.79 14.68
CA GLU A 293 -2.76 -8.33 15.99
C GLU A 293 -3.56 -9.62 16.25
N PRO A 294 -2.89 -10.77 16.49
CA PRO A 294 -3.58 -12.05 16.58
C PRO A 294 -4.19 -12.33 17.97
N VAL A 295 -3.79 -11.56 18.98
CA VAL A 295 -4.30 -11.74 20.34
C VAL A 295 -5.56 -10.90 20.51
N PRO A 296 -6.71 -11.52 20.84
CA PRO A 296 -7.93 -10.76 21.10
C PRO A 296 -7.75 -9.82 22.30
N ALA A 297 -8.33 -8.64 22.21
CA ALA A 297 -8.27 -7.61 23.25
C ALA A 297 -9.50 -7.75 24.19
N GLU A 298 -9.29 -7.71 25.50
CA GLU A 298 -10.38 -7.55 26.46
C GLU A 298 -10.87 -6.10 26.44
N VAL A 299 -12.19 -5.92 26.37
CA VAL A 299 -12.83 -4.60 26.34
C VAL A 299 -13.99 -4.53 27.34
N GLY A 300 -14.11 -3.39 28.01
CA GLY A 300 -15.16 -3.06 28.95
C GLY A 300 -15.64 -1.61 28.81
N ALA A 301 -16.50 -1.17 29.73
CA ALA A 301 -17.05 0.18 29.71
C ALA A 301 -15.93 1.25 29.72
N GLY A 302 -15.97 2.20 28.77
CA GLY A 302 -14.98 3.24 28.56
C GLY A 302 -13.91 2.90 27.50
N ASP A 303 -13.75 1.64 27.08
CA ASP A 303 -12.78 1.24 26.08
C ASP A 303 -13.25 1.56 24.65
N ARG A 304 -12.27 1.84 23.78
CA ARG A 304 -12.52 2.10 22.36
C ARG A 304 -12.55 0.80 21.58
N VAL A 305 -13.49 0.71 20.64
CA VAL A 305 -13.62 -0.39 19.68
C VAL A 305 -13.56 0.14 18.26
N ILE A 306 -13.02 -0.68 17.36
CA ILE A 306 -12.81 -0.34 15.96
C ILE A 306 -13.85 -1.09 15.13
N GLY A 307 -14.48 -0.41 14.19
CA GLY A 307 -15.37 -1.00 13.20
C GLY A 307 -14.69 -2.15 12.45
N ALA A 308 -15.45 -3.17 12.06
CA ALA A 308 -15.00 -4.41 11.45
C ALA A 308 -14.21 -5.38 12.35
N SER A 309 -14.00 -5.07 13.63
CA SER A 309 -13.54 -6.05 14.61
C SER A 309 -14.65 -7.04 14.96
N LEU A 310 -14.29 -8.26 15.38
CA LEU A 310 -15.24 -9.31 15.73
C LEU A 310 -15.43 -9.42 17.24
N ASN A 311 -16.64 -9.26 17.72
CA ASN A 311 -17.01 -9.52 19.12
C ASN A 311 -17.12 -11.02 19.39
N ARG A 312 -16.40 -11.56 20.40
CA ARG A 312 -16.35 -13.01 20.63
C ARG A 312 -17.35 -13.51 21.67
N GLU A 313 -17.47 -12.87 22.82
CA GLU A 313 -18.09 -13.51 23.99
C GLU A 313 -19.28 -12.75 24.60
N GLY A 314 -19.12 -11.47 24.92
CA GLY A 314 -20.11 -10.68 25.64
C GLY A 314 -21.04 -9.87 24.72
N ARG A 315 -22.21 -9.46 25.26
CA ARG A 315 -23.06 -8.44 24.62
C ARG A 315 -22.55 -7.07 25.02
N LEU A 316 -22.19 -6.27 24.03
CA LEU A 316 -21.70 -4.90 24.22
C LEU A 316 -22.71 -3.87 23.72
N VAL A 317 -22.84 -2.78 24.46
CA VAL A 317 -23.50 -1.55 23.99
C VAL A 317 -22.43 -0.53 23.72
N VAL A 318 -22.39 -0.01 22.50
CA VAL A 318 -21.34 0.88 22.01
C VAL A 318 -21.97 2.18 21.53
N ARG A 319 -21.38 3.31 21.92
CA ARG A 319 -21.73 4.62 21.37
C ARG A 319 -20.81 4.94 20.19
N ALA A 320 -21.38 5.16 19.01
CA ALA A 320 -20.66 5.45 17.78
C ALA A 320 -19.86 6.78 17.91
N THR A 321 -18.58 6.76 17.60
CA THR A 321 -17.70 7.91 17.57
C THR A 321 -17.32 8.32 16.14
N ALA A 322 -17.27 7.35 15.21
CA ALA A 322 -17.08 7.62 13.79
C ALA A 322 -17.90 6.61 12.96
N VAL A 323 -18.54 7.08 11.90
CA VAL A 323 -19.43 6.29 11.02
C VAL A 323 -19.10 6.47 9.55
N GLY A 324 -19.47 5.51 8.71
CA GLY A 324 -19.32 5.57 7.26
C GLY A 324 -17.86 5.78 6.83
N THR A 325 -17.62 6.79 6.00
CA THR A 325 -16.29 7.12 5.46
C THR A 325 -15.29 7.63 6.49
N HIS A 326 -15.75 7.95 7.68
CA HIS A 326 -14.92 8.44 8.79
C HIS A 326 -14.43 7.32 9.72
N THR A 327 -14.90 6.08 9.54
CA THR A 327 -14.38 4.94 10.32
C THR A 327 -12.92 4.66 9.96
N GLN A 328 -12.17 4.12 10.91
CA GLN A 328 -10.77 3.77 10.74
C GLN A 328 -10.58 2.80 9.56
N LEU A 329 -11.43 1.79 9.42
CA LEU A 329 -11.42 0.86 8.29
C LEU A 329 -11.61 1.58 6.95
N ALA A 330 -12.61 2.48 6.84
CA ALA A 330 -12.88 3.21 5.61
C ALA A 330 -11.71 4.14 5.24
N GLN A 331 -11.09 4.78 6.22
CA GLN A 331 -9.89 5.61 6.00
C GLN A 331 -8.70 4.75 5.55
N MET A 332 -8.49 3.57 6.16
CA MET A 332 -7.45 2.61 5.74
C MET A 332 -7.64 2.17 4.29
N THR A 333 -8.86 1.81 3.92
CA THR A 333 -9.21 1.41 2.55
C THR A 333 -8.96 2.57 1.57
N ALA A 334 -9.40 3.78 1.89
CA ALA A 334 -9.19 4.97 1.06
C ALA A 334 -7.70 5.30 0.89
N LEU A 335 -6.89 5.21 1.94
CA LEU A 335 -5.43 5.42 1.87
C LEU A 335 -4.75 4.38 0.99
N ALA A 336 -5.12 3.10 1.13
CA ALA A 336 -4.58 2.02 0.30
C ALA A 336 -4.99 2.16 -1.18
N GLU A 337 -6.22 2.61 -1.47
CA GLU A 337 -6.66 2.93 -2.83
C GLU A 337 -5.91 4.13 -3.41
N GLN A 338 -5.71 5.18 -2.63
CA GLN A 338 -4.96 6.37 -3.03
C GLN A 338 -3.50 6.03 -3.35
N ALA A 339 -2.89 5.14 -2.56
CA ALA A 339 -1.55 4.64 -2.81
C ALA A 339 -1.44 3.95 -4.18
N GLN A 340 -2.46 3.17 -4.55
CA GLN A 340 -2.51 2.50 -5.84
C GLN A 340 -2.78 3.45 -7.02
N ALA A 341 -3.47 4.57 -6.78
CA ALA A 341 -3.77 5.56 -7.83
C ALA A 341 -2.54 6.37 -8.25
N ARG A 342 -1.56 6.58 -7.35
CA ARG A 342 -0.33 7.33 -7.64
C ARG A 342 0.65 6.52 -8.46
N LYS A 343 1.31 7.18 -9.43
CA LYS A 343 2.38 6.56 -10.24
C LYS A 343 3.74 6.78 -9.60
N ALA A 344 4.48 5.69 -9.43
CA ALA A 344 5.90 5.74 -9.06
C ALA A 344 6.75 6.56 -10.04
N SER A 345 7.81 7.19 -9.57
CA SER A 345 8.78 7.88 -10.42
C SER A 345 9.40 6.92 -11.44
N VAL A 346 9.70 5.70 -11.02
CA VAL A 346 10.18 4.61 -11.87
C VAL A 346 9.16 4.26 -12.96
N GLN A 347 7.86 4.24 -12.66
CA GLN A 347 6.82 3.97 -13.65
C GLN A 347 6.73 5.07 -14.71
N ARG A 348 6.88 6.35 -14.31
CA ARG A 348 6.95 7.47 -15.25
C ARG A 348 8.14 7.36 -16.20
N LEU A 349 9.30 6.89 -15.68
CA LEU A 349 10.49 6.65 -16.50
C LEU A 349 10.24 5.53 -17.53
N VAL A 350 9.66 4.40 -17.10
CA VAL A 350 9.30 3.28 -17.97
C VAL A 350 8.34 3.72 -19.07
N ASP A 351 7.31 4.51 -18.75
CA ASP A 351 6.36 5.05 -19.72
C ASP A 351 7.07 5.89 -20.81
N ARG A 352 8.04 6.71 -20.40
CA ARG A 352 8.85 7.55 -21.33
C ARG A 352 9.74 6.68 -22.23
N ILE A 353 10.39 5.67 -21.68
CA ILE A 353 11.23 4.74 -22.44
C ILE A 353 10.38 3.99 -23.46
N CYS A 354 9.23 3.45 -23.08
CA CYS A 354 8.33 2.73 -23.99
C CYS A 354 7.84 3.62 -25.17
N ALA A 355 7.59 4.89 -24.92
CA ALA A 355 7.14 5.83 -25.96
C ALA A 355 8.18 6.04 -27.09
N VAL A 356 9.47 5.90 -26.77
CA VAL A 356 10.57 5.99 -27.75
C VAL A 356 10.92 4.62 -28.32
N PHE A 357 10.89 3.60 -27.49
CA PHE A 357 11.33 2.25 -27.83
C PHE A 357 10.52 1.63 -28.98
N VAL A 358 9.20 1.75 -29.00
CA VAL A 358 8.35 1.15 -30.04
C VAL A 358 8.62 1.73 -31.44
N PRO A 359 8.71 3.04 -31.64
CA PRO A 359 9.16 3.61 -32.94
C PRO A 359 10.55 3.13 -33.36
N VAL A 360 11.50 3.07 -32.42
CA VAL A 360 12.87 2.59 -32.70
C VAL A 360 12.87 1.16 -33.18
N VAL A 361 12.10 0.29 -32.57
CA VAL A 361 11.96 -1.11 -32.96
C VAL A 361 11.35 -1.26 -34.37
N LEU A 362 10.33 -0.46 -34.69
CA LEU A 362 9.76 -0.45 -36.04
C LEU A 362 10.79 -0.10 -37.09
N VAL A 363 11.60 0.94 -36.83
CA VAL A 363 12.71 1.33 -37.73
C VAL A 363 13.76 0.21 -37.81
N LEU A 364 14.13 -0.41 -36.67
CA LEU A 364 15.09 -1.50 -36.65
C LEU A 364 14.60 -2.71 -37.44
N ALA A 365 13.33 -3.09 -37.34
CA ALA A 365 12.74 -4.16 -38.13
C ALA A 365 12.77 -3.88 -39.63
N LEU A 366 12.48 -2.62 -40.04
CA LEU A 366 12.58 -2.20 -41.43
C LEU A 366 14.04 -2.20 -41.94
N LEU A 367 14.98 -1.75 -41.07
CA LEU A 367 16.42 -1.80 -41.41
C LEU A 367 16.94 -3.24 -41.51
N THR A 368 16.45 -4.12 -40.64
CA THR A 368 16.76 -5.58 -40.70
C THR A 368 16.26 -6.14 -42.01
N LEU A 369 14.98 -5.90 -42.37
CA LEU A 369 14.41 -6.35 -43.63
C LEU A 369 15.22 -5.85 -44.82
N ALA A 370 15.49 -4.55 -44.89
CA ALA A 370 16.25 -3.94 -45.96
C ALA A 370 17.69 -4.47 -46.02
N GLY A 371 18.37 -4.60 -44.91
CA GLY A 371 19.74 -5.10 -44.83
C GLY A 371 19.87 -6.53 -45.38
N TRP A 372 18.96 -7.40 -45.00
CA TRP A 372 18.94 -8.78 -45.53
C TRP A 372 18.65 -8.85 -47.01
N LEU A 373 17.71 -8.02 -47.52
CA LEU A 373 17.42 -7.96 -48.97
C LEU A 373 18.59 -7.36 -49.78
N LEU A 374 19.24 -6.34 -49.27
CA LEU A 374 20.38 -5.68 -49.94
C LEU A 374 21.63 -6.58 -49.94
N THR A 375 21.78 -7.47 -48.97
CA THR A 375 22.88 -8.43 -48.94
C THR A 375 22.61 -9.70 -49.77
N GLY A 376 21.50 -9.72 -50.54
CA GLY A 376 21.18 -10.79 -51.46
C GLY A 376 20.55 -12.06 -50.85
N HIS A 377 20.09 -11.95 -49.63
CA HIS A 377 19.38 -13.07 -48.97
C HIS A 377 17.93 -13.20 -49.46
N PRO A 378 17.35 -14.39 -49.43
CA PRO A 378 15.94 -14.59 -49.82
C PRO A 378 14.98 -13.75 -49.03
N ALA A 379 13.92 -13.25 -49.69
CA ALA A 379 12.90 -12.41 -49.06
C ALA A 379 12.26 -13.03 -47.82
N ARG A 380 12.16 -14.38 -47.76
CA ARG A 380 11.65 -15.11 -46.61
C ARG A 380 12.55 -14.94 -45.37
N ASP A 381 13.88 -15.05 -45.53
CA ASP A 381 14.83 -14.93 -44.41
C ASP A 381 14.84 -13.50 -43.86
N ALA A 382 14.83 -12.53 -44.79
CA ALA A 382 14.65 -11.13 -44.45
C ALA A 382 13.34 -10.85 -43.68
N PHE A 383 12.23 -11.47 -44.12
CA PHE A 383 10.94 -11.37 -43.48
C PHE A 383 10.96 -12.04 -42.07
N THR A 384 11.53 -13.24 -41.94
CA THR A 384 11.65 -13.98 -40.67
C THR A 384 12.44 -13.18 -39.65
N ALA A 385 13.59 -12.62 -40.03
CA ALA A 385 14.41 -11.81 -39.15
C ALA A 385 13.66 -10.54 -38.71
N ALA A 386 12.99 -9.84 -39.63
CA ALA A 386 12.22 -8.64 -39.32
C ALA A 386 11.03 -8.93 -38.38
N VAL A 387 10.29 -10.02 -38.62
CA VAL A 387 9.17 -10.44 -37.76
C VAL A 387 9.69 -10.88 -36.38
N SER A 388 10.82 -11.58 -36.30
CA SER A 388 11.46 -11.95 -35.03
C SER A 388 11.83 -10.71 -34.22
N VAL A 389 12.40 -9.67 -34.85
CA VAL A 389 12.70 -8.38 -34.23
C VAL A 389 11.42 -7.73 -33.68
N LEU A 390 10.32 -7.68 -34.45
CA LEU A 390 9.06 -7.11 -34.01
C LEU A 390 8.48 -7.84 -32.80
N ILE A 391 8.54 -9.15 -32.78
CA ILE A 391 7.96 -9.99 -31.72
C ILE A 391 8.81 -9.89 -30.45
N ILE A 392 10.12 -10.18 -30.53
CA ILE A 392 10.96 -10.22 -29.32
C ILE A 392 11.09 -8.87 -28.63
N ALA A 393 10.99 -7.79 -29.38
CA ALA A 393 11.09 -6.44 -28.85
C ALA A 393 9.85 -5.99 -28.03
N CYS A 394 8.78 -6.80 -27.95
CA CYS A 394 7.63 -6.42 -27.16
C CYS A 394 7.96 -6.41 -25.65
N PRO A 395 8.02 -5.25 -24.97
CA PRO A 395 8.36 -5.18 -23.55
C PRO A 395 7.13 -5.47 -22.66
N CYS A 396 6.43 -6.60 -22.91
CA CYS A 396 5.17 -6.93 -22.23
C CYS A 396 5.33 -7.00 -20.71
N ALA A 397 6.42 -7.62 -20.23
CA ALA A 397 6.72 -7.75 -18.79
C ALA A 397 7.05 -6.41 -18.12
N LEU A 398 7.54 -5.42 -18.87
CA LEU A 398 7.94 -4.12 -18.35
C LEU A 398 6.76 -3.33 -17.76
N GLY A 399 5.63 -3.32 -18.46
CA GLY A 399 4.41 -2.66 -17.99
C GLY A 399 3.85 -3.23 -16.69
N LEU A 400 4.22 -4.49 -16.35
CA LEU A 400 3.76 -5.22 -15.16
C LEU A 400 4.73 -5.14 -13.99
N ALA A 401 6.01 -4.91 -14.25
CA ALA A 401 7.08 -5.00 -13.27
C ALA A 401 6.83 -4.15 -12.00
N THR A 402 6.39 -2.91 -12.18
CA THR A 402 6.13 -1.98 -11.06
C THR A 402 4.74 -2.20 -10.44
N PRO A 403 3.62 -2.19 -11.22
CA PRO A 403 2.30 -2.23 -10.61
C PRO A 403 2.01 -3.50 -9.82
N THR A 404 2.41 -4.68 -10.33
CA THR A 404 2.14 -5.95 -9.65
C THR A 404 2.92 -6.09 -8.34
N ALA A 405 4.18 -5.66 -8.30
CA ALA A 405 4.97 -5.67 -7.08
C ALA A 405 4.47 -4.64 -6.07
N LEU A 406 4.11 -3.43 -6.53
CA LEU A 406 3.51 -2.41 -5.68
C LEU A 406 2.21 -2.89 -5.03
N MET A 407 1.29 -3.44 -5.84
CA MET A 407 0.01 -3.97 -5.32
C MET A 407 0.23 -5.11 -4.31
N ALA A 408 1.18 -6.03 -4.58
CA ALA A 408 1.49 -7.11 -3.67
C ALA A 408 2.13 -6.59 -2.36
N GLY A 409 3.04 -5.62 -2.45
CA GLY A 409 3.70 -5.00 -1.31
C GLY A 409 2.74 -4.18 -0.44
N VAL A 410 1.92 -3.31 -1.06
CA VAL A 410 0.88 -2.52 -0.36
C VAL A 410 -0.16 -3.43 0.29
N GLY A 411 -0.62 -4.46 -0.43
CA GLY A 411 -1.58 -5.42 0.11
C GLY A 411 -1.02 -6.22 1.30
N ARG A 412 0.26 -6.63 1.23
CA ARG A 412 0.90 -7.30 2.38
C ARG A 412 1.16 -6.35 3.53
N GLY A 413 1.56 -5.10 3.23
CA GLY A 413 1.69 -4.04 4.24
C GLY A 413 0.40 -3.83 5.01
N ALA A 414 -0.74 -3.71 4.32
CA ALA A 414 -2.05 -3.55 4.96
C ALA A 414 -2.38 -4.71 5.92
N GLN A 415 -2.08 -5.97 5.55
CA GLN A 415 -2.25 -7.14 6.42
C GLN A 415 -1.36 -7.11 7.67
N LEU A 416 -0.21 -6.45 7.58
CA LEU A 416 0.73 -6.26 8.70
C LEU A 416 0.45 -4.99 9.51
N GLY A 417 -0.63 -4.26 9.20
CA GLY A 417 -0.94 -2.99 9.83
C GLY A 417 -0.05 -1.84 9.35
N ILE A 418 0.54 -1.93 8.15
CA ILE A 418 1.38 -0.92 7.53
C ILE A 418 0.65 -0.34 6.31
N LEU A 419 0.15 0.87 6.41
CA LEU A 419 -0.53 1.55 5.31
C LEU A 419 0.44 2.47 4.57
N ILE A 420 0.70 2.14 3.33
CA ILE A 420 1.63 2.87 2.45
C ILE A 420 0.83 3.83 1.59
N LYS A 421 1.03 5.14 1.72
CA LYS A 421 0.26 6.16 0.97
C LYS A 421 0.68 6.34 -0.47
N GLY A 422 1.75 5.72 -0.90
CA GLY A 422 2.16 5.80 -2.29
C GLY A 422 3.53 5.21 -2.58
N PRO A 423 3.86 5.12 -3.87
CA PRO A 423 5.15 4.60 -4.29
C PRO A 423 6.33 5.51 -3.90
N ASP A 424 6.08 6.80 -3.71
CA ASP A 424 7.11 7.76 -3.28
C ASP A 424 7.60 7.43 -1.86
N ALA A 425 6.68 6.98 -0.96
CA ALA A 425 7.01 6.47 0.37
C ALA A 425 7.97 5.26 0.33
N LEU A 426 7.74 4.34 -0.63
CA LEU A 426 8.63 3.20 -0.83
C LEU A 426 10.03 3.64 -1.32
N GLU A 427 10.08 4.62 -2.23
CA GLU A 427 11.35 5.15 -2.74
C GLU A 427 12.13 5.86 -1.62
N ALA A 428 11.44 6.64 -0.77
CA ALA A 428 12.01 7.32 0.38
C ALA A 428 12.55 6.34 1.42
N SER A 429 11.78 5.30 1.76
CA SER A 429 12.17 4.29 2.77
C SER A 429 13.54 3.66 2.52
N ARG A 430 13.91 3.48 1.26
CA ARG A 430 15.20 2.88 0.91
C ARG A 430 16.40 3.77 1.18
N THR A 431 16.22 5.07 1.13
CA THR A 431 17.31 6.04 1.28
C THR A 431 17.54 6.44 2.73
N VAL A 432 16.62 6.07 3.63
CA VAL A 432 16.68 6.37 5.06
C VAL A 432 17.93 5.74 5.67
N ASP A 433 18.69 6.55 6.40
CA ASP A 433 19.85 6.16 7.20
C ASP A 433 19.70 6.55 8.67
N THR A 434 18.76 7.45 8.97
CA THR A 434 18.52 7.98 10.31
C THR A 434 17.02 7.91 10.64
N VAL A 435 16.68 7.30 11.77
CA VAL A 435 15.31 7.18 12.27
C VAL A 435 15.16 8.01 13.53
N VAL A 436 14.32 9.03 13.47
CA VAL A 436 13.96 9.89 14.60
C VAL A 436 12.66 9.37 15.19
N LEU A 437 12.68 9.04 16.47
CA LEU A 437 11.54 8.51 17.22
C LEU A 437 11.05 9.59 18.19
N ASP A 438 9.79 9.97 18.08
CA ASP A 438 9.16 10.74 19.16
C ASP A 438 9.04 9.90 20.42
N LYS A 439 9.10 10.52 21.59
CA LYS A 439 8.97 9.80 22.87
C LYS A 439 7.50 9.47 23.16
N THR A 440 6.68 10.50 23.33
CA THR A 440 5.33 10.40 23.91
C THR A 440 4.34 9.78 22.93
N GLY A 441 3.64 8.70 23.35
CA GLY A 441 2.69 8.00 22.46
C GLY A 441 3.32 7.16 21.35
N THR A 442 4.63 7.31 21.09
CA THR A 442 5.39 6.55 20.09
C THR A 442 6.28 5.51 20.74
N VAL A 443 7.35 5.91 21.42
CA VAL A 443 8.23 5.02 22.20
C VAL A 443 7.57 4.59 23.51
N THR A 444 6.76 5.49 24.08
CA THR A 444 6.00 5.23 25.31
C THR A 444 4.51 5.01 24.97
N THR A 445 3.75 4.54 25.97
CA THR A 445 2.32 4.28 25.80
C THR A 445 1.47 5.55 25.72
N GLY A 446 2.03 6.72 26.07
CA GLY A 446 1.32 7.98 26.23
C GLY A 446 0.36 7.99 27.43
N ARG A 447 0.44 6.99 28.28
CA ARG A 447 -0.36 6.84 29.50
C ARG A 447 0.56 6.91 30.71
N MET A 448 0.27 7.84 31.61
CA MET A 448 0.95 7.91 32.88
C MET A 448 0.53 6.74 33.76
N THR A 449 1.49 6.16 34.49
CA THR A 449 1.28 5.07 35.45
C THR A 449 2.05 5.34 36.73
N VAL A 450 1.47 4.92 37.87
CA VAL A 450 2.19 4.93 39.17
C VAL A 450 3.11 3.72 39.20
N THR A 451 4.42 3.96 39.15
CA THR A 451 5.44 2.89 39.14
C THR A 451 5.89 2.50 40.56
N ALA A 452 5.93 3.45 41.48
CA ALA A 452 6.26 3.20 42.88
C ALA A 452 5.50 4.13 43.82
N CYS A 453 5.35 3.70 45.08
CA CYS A 453 4.77 4.49 46.14
C CYS A 453 5.75 4.48 47.31
N HIS A 454 6.06 5.65 47.84
CA HIS A 454 6.98 5.86 48.97
C HIS A 454 6.21 6.52 50.11
N PRO A 455 5.54 5.75 50.97
CA PRO A 455 4.78 6.29 52.10
C PRO A 455 5.71 6.87 53.13
N ALA A 456 5.26 7.96 53.81
CA ALA A 456 5.97 8.53 54.93
C ALA A 456 5.99 7.55 56.16
N PRO A 457 6.96 7.70 57.08
CA PRO A 457 7.03 6.88 58.26
C PRO A 457 5.70 6.83 59.03
N GLY A 458 5.20 5.61 59.31
CA GLY A 458 3.95 5.39 60.01
C GLY A 458 2.69 5.35 59.14
N ARG A 459 2.82 5.47 57.80
CA ARG A 459 1.71 5.29 56.87
C ARG A 459 1.96 4.07 55.99
N SER A 460 0.87 3.47 55.51
CA SER A 460 0.93 2.36 54.57
C SER A 460 0.83 2.82 53.11
N ARG A 461 1.22 1.96 52.17
CA ARG A 461 1.00 2.16 50.74
C ARG A 461 -0.50 2.34 50.41
N GLY A 462 -1.34 1.54 51.08
CA GLY A 462 -2.79 1.65 50.92
C GLY A 462 -3.36 2.98 51.37
N ASP A 463 -2.87 3.53 52.51
CA ASP A 463 -3.29 4.86 53.00
C ASP A 463 -2.90 5.96 52.00
N LEU A 464 -1.68 5.87 51.45
CA LEU A 464 -1.19 6.85 50.48
C LEU A 464 -2.05 6.84 49.22
N LEU A 465 -2.35 5.67 48.69
CA LEU A 465 -3.22 5.52 47.51
C LEU A 465 -4.69 5.89 47.81
N TRP A 466 -5.17 5.63 49.04
CA TRP A 466 -6.51 6.01 49.46
C TRP A 466 -6.73 7.52 49.42
N PHE A 467 -5.86 8.27 50.04
CA PHE A 467 -5.96 9.73 50.08
C PHE A 467 -5.65 10.36 48.70
N ALA A 468 -4.59 9.92 48.02
CA ALA A 468 -4.21 10.46 46.72
C ALA A 468 -5.26 10.14 45.65
N GLY A 469 -5.73 8.87 45.61
CA GLY A 469 -6.72 8.42 44.63
C GLY A 469 -8.08 9.12 44.81
N ALA A 470 -8.50 9.32 46.06
CA ALA A 470 -9.71 10.05 46.36
C ALA A 470 -9.57 11.52 45.94
N ALA A 471 -8.53 12.23 46.38
CA ALA A 471 -8.31 13.63 46.05
C ALA A 471 -8.23 13.87 44.50
N GLU A 472 -7.55 12.99 43.76
CA GLU A 472 -7.41 13.09 42.31
C GLU A 472 -8.63 12.62 41.53
N SER A 473 -9.64 12.00 42.19
CA SER A 473 -10.86 11.55 41.51
C SER A 473 -11.70 12.68 40.91
N GLY A 474 -11.48 13.92 41.38
CA GLY A 474 -12.10 15.12 40.84
C GLY A 474 -11.38 15.76 39.67
N SER A 475 -10.22 15.22 39.25
CA SER A 475 -9.38 15.76 38.19
C SER A 475 -9.36 14.85 36.96
N GLU A 476 -9.41 15.46 35.77
CA GLU A 476 -9.24 14.75 34.47
C GLU A 476 -7.79 14.77 33.97
N HIS A 477 -6.84 15.27 34.76
CA HIS A 477 -5.44 15.34 34.36
C HIS A 477 -4.82 13.94 34.23
N ALA A 478 -3.88 13.74 33.27
CA ALA A 478 -3.27 12.42 33.00
C ALA A 478 -2.62 11.79 34.26
N ILE A 479 -1.97 12.62 35.09
CA ILE A 479 -1.39 12.17 36.38
C ILE A 479 -2.49 11.72 37.35
N ALA A 480 -3.57 12.50 37.43
CA ALA A 480 -4.72 12.17 38.29
C ALA A 480 -5.34 10.83 37.88
N THR A 481 -5.57 10.64 36.57
CA THR A 481 -6.07 9.36 36.03
C THR A 481 -5.16 8.19 36.39
N ALA A 482 -3.84 8.36 36.35
CA ALA A 482 -2.86 7.35 36.74
C ALA A 482 -2.99 6.98 38.24
N VAL A 483 -3.08 8.00 39.08
CA VAL A 483 -3.19 7.83 40.53
C VAL A 483 -4.52 7.14 40.90
N VAL A 484 -5.65 7.57 40.34
CA VAL A 484 -6.97 6.97 40.52
C VAL A 484 -6.99 5.52 40.05
N THR A 485 -6.37 5.23 38.88
CA THR A 485 -6.29 3.86 38.35
C THR A 485 -5.50 2.97 39.26
N ALA A 486 -4.34 3.40 39.75
CA ALA A 486 -3.53 2.65 40.68
C ALA A 486 -4.28 2.39 42.02
N ALA A 487 -4.97 3.41 42.54
CA ALA A 487 -5.76 3.28 43.77
C ALA A 487 -6.90 2.29 43.58
N ARG A 488 -7.66 2.34 42.50
CA ARG A 488 -8.77 1.41 42.21
C ARG A 488 -8.32 -0.01 41.97
N ALA A 489 -7.10 -0.24 41.53
CA ALA A 489 -6.54 -1.58 41.34
C ALA A 489 -6.22 -2.28 42.66
N GLU A 490 -5.88 -1.53 43.71
CA GLU A 490 -5.47 -2.06 45.01
C GLU A 490 -6.53 -1.95 46.09
N LEU A 491 -7.51 -1.07 45.91
CA LEU A 491 -8.51 -0.74 46.95
C LEU A 491 -9.92 -1.08 46.50
N PRO A 492 -10.81 -1.56 47.38
CA PRO A 492 -12.17 -1.98 47.05
C PRO A 492 -13.09 -0.80 46.63
N GLY A 493 -12.67 0.42 46.82
CA GLY A 493 -13.39 1.65 46.49
C GLY A 493 -12.64 2.88 46.96
N LEU A 494 -13.03 4.06 46.48
CA LEU A 494 -12.51 5.34 46.95
C LEU A 494 -13.62 6.11 47.66
N PRO A 495 -13.31 6.89 48.72
CA PRO A 495 -14.29 7.71 49.41
C PRO A 495 -14.77 8.88 48.54
N GLU A 496 -15.97 9.40 48.89
CA GLU A 496 -16.45 10.63 48.26
C GLU A 496 -15.64 11.82 48.73
N ILE A 497 -15.32 12.72 47.77
CA ILE A 497 -14.58 13.95 48.02
C ILE A 497 -15.53 15.12 48.23
N ARG A 498 -15.08 16.07 49.01
CA ARG A 498 -15.73 17.40 49.16
C ARG A 498 -14.72 18.50 48.89
N GLU A 499 -15.22 19.69 48.54
CA GLU A 499 -14.40 20.92 48.40
C GLU A 499 -13.17 20.72 47.49
N PHE A 500 -13.39 20.03 46.33
CA PHE A 500 -12.31 19.87 45.37
C PHE A 500 -11.89 21.21 44.72
N THR A 501 -10.58 21.49 44.75
CA THR A 501 -9.99 22.66 44.11
C THR A 501 -8.79 22.22 43.25
N ALA A 502 -8.89 22.41 41.94
CA ALA A 502 -7.77 22.23 41.05
C ALA A 502 -6.82 23.45 41.18
N LEU A 503 -5.52 23.19 41.29
CA LEU A 503 -4.43 24.18 41.36
C LEU A 503 -3.65 24.09 40.03
N PRO A 504 -3.96 24.95 39.01
CA PRO A 504 -3.45 24.82 37.66
C PRO A 504 -1.90 24.75 37.63
N GLY A 505 -1.37 23.66 37.03
CA GLY A 505 0.08 23.42 36.89
C GLY A 505 0.82 23.04 38.20
N LEU A 506 0.11 22.91 39.32
CA LEU A 506 0.69 22.61 40.63
C LEU A 506 0.15 21.32 41.25
N GLY A 507 -1.17 21.03 41.14
CA GLY A 507 -1.80 19.88 41.76
C GLY A 507 -3.28 20.07 42.07
N ALA A 508 -3.79 19.40 43.11
CA ALA A 508 -5.16 19.49 43.56
C ALA A 508 -5.26 19.45 45.10
N GLU A 509 -6.28 20.04 45.64
CA GLU A 509 -6.66 20.00 47.07
C GLU A 509 -8.10 19.53 47.19
N ALA A 510 -8.38 18.61 48.12
CA ALA A 510 -9.71 18.13 48.34
C ALA A 510 -9.88 17.68 49.81
N THR A 511 -11.11 17.66 50.30
CA THR A 511 -11.46 17.08 51.62
C THR A 511 -11.89 15.62 51.41
N VAL A 512 -11.13 14.70 52.00
CA VAL A 512 -11.31 13.24 51.93
C VAL A 512 -11.57 12.72 53.34
N ASP A 513 -12.72 12.15 53.61
CA ASP A 513 -13.10 11.61 54.93
C ASP A 513 -12.91 12.66 56.10
N GLY A 514 -13.14 13.94 55.80
CA GLY A 514 -12.97 15.03 56.76
C GLY A 514 -11.52 15.53 56.91
N HIS A 515 -10.57 15.00 56.18
CA HIS A 515 -9.18 15.43 56.16
C HIS A 515 -8.87 16.25 54.89
N VAL A 516 -8.14 17.36 55.07
CA VAL A 516 -7.65 18.15 53.91
C VAL A 516 -6.46 17.44 53.29
N VAL A 517 -6.60 17.05 52.03
CA VAL A 517 -5.59 16.34 51.26
C VAL A 517 -5.09 17.23 50.13
N LEU A 518 -3.78 17.38 50.04
CA LEU A 518 -3.08 18.11 48.98
C LEU A 518 -2.27 17.11 48.17
N VAL A 519 -2.45 17.09 46.84
CA VAL A 519 -1.69 16.25 45.92
C VAL A 519 -1.07 17.18 44.89
N GLY A 520 0.25 17.05 44.63
CA GLY A 520 0.83 17.89 43.62
C GLY A 520 2.37 17.83 43.53
N SER A 521 2.92 18.85 42.83
CA SER A 521 4.35 18.95 42.54
C SER A 521 5.18 19.36 43.77
N PRO A 522 6.49 19.10 43.79
CA PRO A 522 7.41 19.62 44.81
C PRO A 522 7.33 21.16 44.99
N ARG A 523 7.10 21.86 43.89
CA ARG A 523 6.91 23.34 43.94
C ARG A 523 5.69 23.75 44.78
N LEU A 524 4.56 23.05 44.63
CA LEU A 524 3.35 23.30 45.43
C LEU A 524 3.64 23.13 46.94
N PHE A 525 4.39 22.07 47.28
CA PHE A 525 4.74 21.76 48.66
C PHE A 525 5.66 22.83 49.26
N ALA A 526 6.66 23.29 48.46
CA ALA A 526 7.53 24.39 48.88
C ALA A 526 6.74 25.70 49.10
N GLU A 527 5.79 26.06 48.20
CA GLU A 527 4.93 27.24 48.32
C GLU A 527 4.03 27.16 49.55
N ARG A 528 3.61 25.93 49.96
CA ARG A 528 2.76 25.72 51.15
C ARG A 528 3.57 25.49 52.45
N GLY A 529 4.91 25.50 52.37
CA GLY A 529 5.78 25.25 53.51
C GLY A 529 5.73 23.81 54.08
N ILE A 530 5.33 22.84 53.23
CA ILE A 530 5.27 21.43 53.60
C ILE A 530 6.61 20.76 53.27
N ALA A 531 7.09 19.93 54.16
CA ALA A 531 8.37 19.20 53.97
C ALA A 531 8.32 18.33 52.72
N ILE A 532 9.34 18.46 51.86
CA ILE A 532 9.50 17.61 50.66
C ILE A 532 10.37 16.41 51.08
N PRO A 533 9.93 15.17 50.84
CA PRO A 533 10.73 13.99 51.07
C PRO A 533 12.03 14.00 50.23
N ASP A 534 13.18 13.61 50.81
CA ASP A 534 14.49 13.56 50.09
C ASP A 534 14.45 12.67 48.86
N GLN A 535 13.57 11.64 48.84
CA GLN A 535 13.36 10.76 47.69
C GLN A 535 12.82 11.49 46.47
N ALA A 536 12.24 12.70 46.60
CA ALA A 536 11.67 13.43 45.46
C ALA A 536 12.73 13.76 44.40
N ASP A 537 13.95 14.15 44.85
CA ASP A 537 15.05 14.43 43.93
C ASP A 537 15.58 13.15 43.28
N ASP A 538 15.65 12.04 44.02
CA ASP A 538 16.00 10.73 43.47
C ASP A 538 15.03 10.26 42.41
N VAL A 539 13.74 10.38 42.65
CA VAL A 539 12.68 10.05 41.69
C VAL A 539 12.79 10.92 40.44
N GLN A 540 13.01 12.21 40.61
CA GLN A 540 13.21 13.11 39.47
C GLN A 540 14.47 12.77 38.67
N ALA A 541 15.53 12.33 39.34
CA ALA A 541 16.77 11.88 38.71
C ALA A 541 16.59 10.60 37.86
N THR A 542 15.57 9.77 38.15
CA THR A 542 15.21 8.61 37.32
C THR A 542 14.34 8.96 36.10
N GLY A 543 13.96 10.23 35.95
CA GLY A 543 13.07 10.69 34.89
C GLY A 543 11.57 10.47 35.16
N ALA A 544 11.19 10.08 36.37
CA ALA A 544 9.81 10.01 36.80
C ALA A 544 9.33 11.38 37.35
N VAL A 545 8.01 11.54 37.38
CA VAL A 545 7.36 12.71 37.94
C VAL A 545 7.05 12.40 39.43
N PRO A 546 7.68 13.11 40.39
CA PRO A 546 7.32 12.97 41.80
C PRO A 546 5.99 13.67 42.06
N VAL A 547 4.99 12.93 42.51
CA VAL A 547 3.68 13.43 42.93
C VAL A 547 3.61 13.29 44.45
N LEU A 548 3.66 14.43 45.13
CA LEU A 548 3.66 14.49 46.57
C LEU A 548 2.22 14.48 47.12
N VAL A 549 2.04 13.84 48.26
CA VAL A 549 0.74 13.76 48.95
C VAL A 549 0.91 14.28 50.37
N ALA A 550 0.07 15.22 50.77
CA ALA A 550 -0.01 15.67 52.16
C ALA A 550 -1.42 15.54 52.70
N VAL A 551 -1.52 15.24 53.99
CA VAL A 551 -2.78 15.13 54.75
C VAL A 551 -2.66 16.01 55.95
N GLU A 552 -3.63 16.93 56.15
CA GLU A 552 -3.62 17.93 57.25
C GLU A 552 -2.30 18.76 57.28
N GLY A 553 -1.75 19.11 56.11
CA GLY A 553 -0.53 19.89 56.02
C GLY A 553 0.78 19.13 56.33
N GLN A 554 0.70 17.82 56.58
CA GLN A 554 1.86 16.96 56.82
C GLN A 554 2.11 16.02 55.63
N ALA A 555 3.37 15.89 55.17
CA ALA A 555 3.73 14.99 54.10
C ALA A 555 3.33 13.54 54.42
N ALA A 556 2.46 12.98 53.62
CA ALA A 556 1.99 11.60 53.75
C ALA A 556 2.81 10.61 52.90
N GLY A 557 3.49 11.11 51.87
CA GLY A 557 4.34 10.30 51.03
C GLY A 557 4.48 10.89 49.62
N LEU A 558 5.05 10.07 48.73
CA LEU A 558 5.37 10.37 47.35
C LEU A 558 4.91 9.24 46.44
N LEU A 559 4.30 9.56 45.33
CA LEU A 559 4.03 8.65 44.21
C LEU A 559 4.99 8.93 43.06
N GLU A 560 5.60 7.87 42.54
CA GLU A 560 6.41 7.93 41.35
C GLU A 560 5.50 7.67 40.13
N VAL A 561 5.37 8.67 39.26
CA VAL A 561 4.53 8.59 38.07
C VAL A 561 5.37 8.76 36.82
N ARG A 562 5.27 7.83 35.87
CA ARG A 562 5.98 7.95 34.60
C ARG A 562 5.15 7.47 33.43
N ASP A 563 5.51 7.97 32.26
CA ASP A 563 5.01 7.42 30.99
C ASP A 563 5.79 6.13 30.67
N THR A 564 5.07 5.03 30.57
CA THR A 564 5.68 3.69 30.45
C THR A 564 6.22 3.46 29.05
N VAL A 565 7.47 3.02 28.94
CA VAL A 565 8.09 2.59 27.69
C VAL A 565 7.37 1.35 27.17
N LYS A 566 7.06 1.33 25.86
CA LYS A 566 6.45 0.16 25.23
C LYS A 566 7.39 -1.05 25.29
N PRO A 567 6.92 -2.24 25.62
CA PRO A 567 7.76 -3.45 25.67
C PRO A 567 8.49 -3.75 24.36
N SER A 568 7.93 -3.31 23.24
CA SER A 568 8.49 -3.51 21.90
C SER A 568 9.58 -2.48 21.52
N ALA A 569 9.78 -1.40 22.31
CA ALA A 569 10.62 -0.26 21.89
C ALA A 569 12.10 -0.66 21.76
N ALA A 570 12.65 -1.33 22.76
CA ALA A 570 14.06 -1.77 22.74
C ALA A 570 14.34 -2.74 21.58
N ALA A 571 13.44 -3.70 21.33
CA ALA A 571 13.57 -4.64 20.22
C ALA A 571 13.48 -3.94 18.85
N ALA A 572 12.62 -2.93 18.72
CA ALA A 572 12.49 -2.14 17.50
C ALA A 572 13.75 -1.32 17.21
N VAL A 573 14.30 -0.65 18.22
CA VAL A 573 15.56 0.11 18.12
C VAL A 573 16.72 -0.81 17.76
N ALA A 574 16.84 -1.97 18.41
CA ALA A 574 17.86 -2.95 18.08
C ALA A 574 17.78 -3.41 16.62
N ALA A 575 16.57 -3.72 16.12
CA ALA A 575 16.36 -4.12 14.74
C ALA A 575 16.72 -3.00 13.74
N LEU A 576 16.43 -1.73 14.04
CA LEU A 576 16.84 -0.60 13.21
C LEU A 576 18.37 -0.47 13.15
N ARG A 577 19.04 -0.62 14.27
CA ARG A 577 20.53 -0.58 14.35
C ARG A 577 21.18 -1.76 13.62
N GLU A 578 20.62 -2.96 13.70
CA GLU A 578 21.06 -4.12 12.90
C GLU A 578 20.97 -3.86 11.39
N HIS A 579 20.05 -3.02 10.96
CA HIS A 579 19.92 -2.57 9.57
C HIS A 579 20.86 -1.41 9.22
N GLY A 580 21.75 -1.00 10.13
CA GLY A 580 22.72 0.08 9.93
C GLY A 580 22.12 1.48 10.02
N MET A 581 20.96 1.64 10.61
CA MET A 581 20.29 2.93 10.78
C MET A 581 20.69 3.57 12.10
N ARG A 582 20.98 4.87 12.07
CA ARG A 582 21.16 5.70 13.25
C ARG A 582 19.80 5.99 13.88
N THR A 583 19.70 5.87 15.20
CA THR A 583 18.46 6.09 15.94
C THR A 583 18.56 7.32 16.84
N VAL A 584 17.58 8.20 16.79
CA VAL A 584 17.53 9.47 17.53
C VAL A 584 16.22 9.55 18.31
N LEU A 585 16.27 9.76 19.60
CA LEU A 585 15.10 10.05 20.43
C LEU A 585 14.85 11.56 20.44
N LEU A 586 13.65 12.00 20.06
CA LEU A 586 13.25 13.40 20.04
C LEU A 586 12.12 13.63 21.05
N THR A 587 12.31 14.57 21.99
CA THR A 587 11.31 14.81 23.04
C THR A 587 11.33 16.25 23.57
N GLY A 588 10.17 16.73 24.03
CA GLY A 588 10.04 17.98 24.78
C GLY A 588 10.44 17.86 26.27
N ASP A 589 10.68 16.66 26.75
CA ASP A 589 11.04 16.42 28.14
C ASP A 589 12.44 16.94 28.49
N HIS A 590 12.66 17.07 29.80
CA HIS A 590 13.97 17.39 30.35
C HIS A 590 15.02 16.31 29.98
N GLU A 591 16.25 16.73 29.84
CA GLU A 591 17.37 15.89 29.39
C GLU A 591 17.56 14.63 30.25
N VAL A 592 17.35 14.72 31.56
CA VAL A 592 17.48 13.57 32.49
C VAL A 592 16.45 12.48 32.17
N ALA A 593 15.18 12.85 32.03
CA ALA A 593 14.11 11.94 31.71
C ALA A 593 14.29 11.32 30.30
N ALA A 594 14.72 12.12 29.34
CA ALA A 594 14.99 11.68 27.99
C ALA A 594 16.15 10.66 27.94
N ARG A 595 17.23 10.89 28.66
CA ARG A 595 18.37 9.97 28.76
C ARG A 595 18.04 8.68 29.45
N ALA A 596 17.16 8.69 30.46
CA ALA A 596 16.71 7.47 31.13
C ALA A 596 15.98 6.54 30.13
N VAL A 597 15.02 7.07 29.38
CA VAL A 597 14.32 6.32 28.33
C VAL A 597 15.29 5.87 27.23
N ALA A 598 16.20 6.73 26.80
CA ALA A 598 17.18 6.41 25.78
C ALA A 598 18.09 5.24 26.17
N ALA A 599 18.53 5.21 27.44
CA ALA A 599 19.33 4.11 27.97
C ALA A 599 18.55 2.79 28.04
N GLU A 600 17.26 2.84 28.36
CA GLU A 600 16.37 1.69 28.39
C GLU A 600 16.15 1.06 27.02
N ILE A 601 15.97 1.90 25.96
CA ILE A 601 15.68 1.42 24.60
C ILE A 601 16.93 1.31 23.71
N GLY A 602 18.06 1.88 24.10
CA GLY A 602 19.35 1.74 23.41
C GLY A 602 19.50 2.58 22.14
N VAL A 603 18.91 3.80 22.07
CA VAL A 603 19.09 4.72 20.93
C VAL A 603 20.49 5.36 20.93
N ASP A 604 20.95 5.78 19.75
CA ASP A 604 22.31 6.32 19.55
C ASP A 604 22.42 7.79 19.99
N GLU A 605 21.36 8.58 19.90
CA GLU A 605 21.34 10.01 20.21
C GLU A 605 20.03 10.46 20.85
N VAL A 606 20.12 11.52 21.67
CA VAL A 606 18.96 12.15 22.34
C VAL A 606 18.91 13.64 22.00
N ARG A 607 17.73 14.11 21.63
CA ARG A 607 17.38 15.54 21.47
C ARG A 607 16.25 15.86 22.44
N ALA A 608 16.61 16.40 23.60
CA ALA A 608 15.70 16.74 24.69
C ALA A 608 15.33 18.22 24.70
N GLY A 609 14.25 18.58 25.39
CA GLY A 609 13.82 19.98 25.56
C GLY A 609 13.33 20.64 24.28
N VAL A 610 12.93 19.87 23.26
CA VAL A 610 12.51 20.39 21.96
C VAL A 610 11.01 20.68 21.98
N LEU A 611 10.64 21.96 21.83
CA LEU A 611 9.25 22.35 21.76
C LEU A 611 8.55 21.75 20.50
N PRO A 612 7.23 21.52 20.54
CA PRO A 612 6.51 20.96 19.39
C PRO A 612 6.72 21.75 18.09
N ALA A 613 6.77 23.08 18.17
CA ALA A 613 7.02 23.96 17.02
C ALA A 613 8.44 23.81 16.43
N ASP A 614 9.41 23.40 17.24
CA ASP A 614 10.82 23.26 16.85
C ASP A 614 11.19 21.87 16.35
N LYS A 615 10.35 20.87 16.51
CA LYS A 615 10.62 19.49 16.04
C LYS A 615 10.93 19.44 14.55
N ALA A 616 10.21 20.20 13.73
CA ALA A 616 10.47 20.27 12.28
C ALA A 616 11.88 20.85 11.99
N ARG A 617 12.32 21.84 12.75
CA ARG A 617 13.66 22.44 12.60
C ARG A 617 14.75 21.42 12.92
N VAL A 618 14.59 20.58 13.95
CA VAL A 618 15.54 19.50 14.27
C VAL A 618 15.65 18.51 13.10
N ILE A 619 14.54 18.15 12.47
CA ILE A 619 14.54 17.30 11.26
C ILE A 619 15.31 17.99 10.11
N GLU A 620 15.08 19.29 9.88
CA GLU A 620 15.81 20.07 8.87
C GLU A 620 17.31 20.12 9.15
N GLU A 621 17.71 20.32 10.40
CA GLU A 621 19.12 20.30 10.84
C GLU A 621 19.80 18.96 10.54
N LEU A 622 19.15 17.84 10.88
CA LEU A 622 19.65 16.51 10.57
C LEU A 622 19.77 16.29 9.04
N ARG A 623 18.78 16.71 8.26
CA ARG A 623 18.84 16.65 6.80
C ARG A 623 19.94 17.54 6.20
N ALA A 624 20.21 18.69 6.82
CA ALA A 624 21.29 19.59 6.38
C ALA A 624 22.69 18.97 6.56
N THR A 625 22.86 18.01 7.49
CA THR A 625 24.11 17.23 7.60
C THR A 625 24.27 16.17 6.52
N GLY A 626 23.28 16.01 5.63
CA GLY A 626 23.25 14.98 4.58
C GLY A 626 22.52 13.71 4.96
N ALA A 627 21.97 13.61 6.19
CA ALA A 627 21.19 12.47 6.62
C ALA A 627 19.86 12.36 5.86
N ARG A 628 19.42 11.12 5.62
CA ARG A 628 18.09 10.80 5.10
C ARG A 628 17.20 10.35 6.24
N VAL A 629 16.30 11.23 6.65
CA VAL A 629 15.60 11.14 7.91
C VAL A 629 14.21 10.53 7.73
N ALA A 630 13.94 9.45 8.49
CA ALA A 630 12.58 9.02 8.80
C ALA A 630 12.15 9.59 10.14
N MET A 631 10.97 10.17 10.24
CA MET A 631 10.35 10.61 11.48
C MET A 631 9.19 9.69 11.85
N VAL A 632 9.20 9.18 13.07
CA VAL A 632 8.10 8.36 13.64
C VAL A 632 7.48 9.12 14.79
N GLY A 633 6.17 9.36 14.73
CA GLY A 633 5.44 10.12 15.74
C GLY A 633 3.97 9.70 15.84
N ASP A 634 3.28 10.14 16.91
CA ASP A 634 1.83 9.94 17.08
C ASP A 634 1.00 11.02 16.37
N GLY A 635 1.61 12.10 15.99
CA GLY A 635 1.18 13.12 15.06
C GLY A 635 0.28 14.22 15.54
N ILE A 636 -0.12 14.30 16.78
CA ILE A 636 -0.88 15.48 17.26
C ILE A 636 0.02 16.72 17.18
N ASN A 637 1.25 16.59 17.66
CA ASN A 637 2.25 17.66 17.69
C ASN A 637 3.35 17.51 16.62
N ASP A 638 3.41 16.35 15.94
CA ASP A 638 4.51 15.98 15.05
C ASP A 638 4.19 16.19 13.57
N GLY A 639 2.96 16.63 13.21
CA GLY A 639 2.54 16.83 11.83
C GLY A 639 3.55 17.59 10.96
N PRO A 640 4.07 18.76 11.41
CA PRO A 640 5.10 19.49 10.68
C PRO A 640 6.42 18.70 10.53
N ALA A 641 6.87 18.00 11.58
CA ALA A 641 8.08 17.19 11.57
C ALA A 641 7.97 15.98 10.63
N LEU A 642 6.80 15.29 10.67
CA LEU A 642 6.47 14.18 9.77
C LEU A 642 6.48 14.62 8.29
N ALA A 643 5.91 15.81 8.00
CA ALA A 643 5.88 16.36 6.65
C ALA A 643 7.26 16.85 6.17
N THR A 644 8.15 17.24 7.08
CA THR A 644 9.49 17.75 6.78
C THR A 644 10.51 16.62 6.57
N ALA A 645 10.29 15.46 7.18
CA ALA A 645 11.15 14.30 7.01
C ALA A 645 11.19 13.79 5.57
N ASP A 646 12.22 13.03 5.20
CA ASP A 646 12.26 12.33 3.91
C ASP A 646 11.21 11.21 3.88
N LEU A 647 10.88 10.63 5.06
CA LEU A 647 9.84 9.65 5.26
C LEU A 647 9.10 9.90 6.57
N GLY A 648 7.85 10.30 6.51
CA GLY A 648 6.98 10.45 7.69
C GLY A 648 6.23 9.16 8.01
N MET A 649 6.29 8.69 9.25
CA MET A 649 5.56 7.51 9.75
C MET A 649 4.70 7.90 10.94
N ALA A 650 3.38 7.79 10.82
CA ALA A 650 2.44 8.09 11.91
C ALA A 650 1.94 6.81 12.56
N MET A 651 1.95 6.78 13.91
CA MET A 651 1.25 5.74 14.67
C MET A 651 -0.26 6.00 14.64
N ALA A 652 -1.08 4.97 14.44
CA ALA A 652 -2.52 5.13 14.14
C ALA A 652 -3.39 5.64 15.29
N ARG A 653 -2.86 5.72 16.51
CA ARG A 653 -3.54 6.41 17.63
C ARG A 653 -3.49 7.93 17.51
N GLY A 654 -2.77 8.46 16.52
CA GLY A 654 -2.57 9.86 16.26
C GLY A 654 -3.80 10.58 15.69
N SER A 655 -3.70 11.91 15.65
CA SER A 655 -4.76 12.78 15.11
C SER A 655 -4.91 12.65 13.60
N ASP A 656 -6.07 13.07 13.06
CA ASP A 656 -6.32 13.19 11.61
C ASP A 656 -5.23 13.99 10.88
N ILE A 657 -4.57 14.92 11.57
CA ILE A 657 -3.48 15.76 11.01
C ILE A 657 -2.24 14.91 10.72
N ALA A 658 -1.86 14.00 11.64
CA ALA A 658 -0.75 13.10 11.43
C ALA A 658 -1.00 12.11 10.31
N LEU A 659 -2.19 11.53 10.32
CA LEU A 659 -2.62 10.63 9.27
C LEU A 659 -2.53 11.29 7.89
N ARG A 660 -2.76 12.60 7.79
CA ARG A 660 -2.63 13.34 6.52
C ARG A 660 -1.19 13.68 6.16
N SER A 661 -0.33 13.97 7.13
CA SER A 661 1.04 14.45 6.93
C SER A 661 2.06 13.33 6.71
N ALA A 662 1.81 12.13 7.23
CA ALA A 662 2.73 11.02 7.11
C ALA A 662 2.64 10.31 5.73
N ASP A 663 3.73 9.68 5.31
CA ASP A 663 3.83 8.83 4.11
C ASP A 663 3.41 7.39 4.39
N LEU A 664 3.67 6.91 5.60
CA LEU A 664 3.24 5.61 6.13
C LEU A 664 2.38 5.80 7.37
N VAL A 665 1.33 5.00 7.49
CA VAL A 665 0.52 4.93 8.72
C VAL A 665 0.66 3.54 9.32
N LEU A 666 1.07 3.49 10.58
CA LEU A 666 1.34 2.27 11.33
C LEU A 666 0.16 2.02 12.27
N VAL A 667 -0.69 1.05 11.92
CA VAL A 667 -1.96 0.79 12.61
C VAL A 667 -1.74 0.05 13.93
N ARG A 668 -0.71 -0.78 13.99
CA ARG A 668 -0.35 -1.54 15.19
C ARG A 668 0.32 -0.63 16.21
N ASP A 669 -0.04 -0.81 17.50
CA ASP A 669 0.60 -0.11 18.62
C ASP A 669 1.93 -0.75 19.08
N ASP A 670 2.56 -1.50 18.21
CA ASP A 670 3.82 -2.21 18.39
C ASP A 670 4.92 -1.50 17.58
N LEU A 671 5.95 -1.00 18.25
CA LEU A 671 7.02 -0.25 17.57
C LEU A 671 7.85 -1.12 16.59
N ARG A 672 7.82 -2.45 16.70
CA ARG A 672 8.45 -3.39 15.76
C ARG A 672 7.90 -3.24 14.33
N VAL A 673 6.72 -2.65 14.18
CA VAL A 673 6.14 -2.33 12.86
C VAL A 673 7.01 -1.35 12.06
N VAL A 674 7.82 -0.50 12.72
CA VAL A 674 8.69 0.49 12.04
C VAL A 674 9.79 -0.19 11.22
N PRO A 675 10.67 -1.04 11.80
CA PRO A 675 11.63 -1.79 11.00
C PRO A 675 10.97 -2.71 9.97
N ASP A 676 9.79 -3.29 10.27
CA ASP A 676 9.05 -4.11 9.30
C ASP A 676 8.60 -3.30 8.08
N ALA A 677 8.11 -2.08 8.28
CA ALA A 677 7.70 -1.19 7.20
C ALA A 677 8.87 -0.84 6.27
N ILE A 678 10.02 -0.52 6.83
CA ILE A 678 11.24 -0.21 6.05
C ILE A 678 11.71 -1.45 5.27
N ARG A 679 11.74 -2.63 5.90
CA ARG A 679 12.12 -3.89 5.24
C ARG A 679 11.18 -4.28 4.10
N LEU A 680 9.87 -4.15 4.31
CA LEU A 680 8.86 -4.44 3.29
C LEU A 680 9.01 -3.50 2.10
N ALA A 681 9.22 -2.21 2.36
CA ALA A 681 9.41 -1.21 1.32
C ALA A 681 10.68 -1.49 0.50
N ASP A 682 11.81 -1.76 1.14
CA ASP A 682 13.06 -2.10 0.46
C ASP A 682 12.94 -3.40 -0.36
N ARG A 683 12.29 -4.44 0.19
CA ARG A 683 12.05 -5.70 -0.53
C ARG A 683 11.16 -5.47 -1.75
N THR A 684 10.12 -4.64 -1.63
CA THR A 684 9.23 -4.29 -2.73
C THR A 684 9.99 -3.59 -3.86
N LEU A 685 10.82 -2.61 -3.53
CA LEU A 685 11.66 -1.91 -4.52
C LEU A 685 12.70 -2.80 -5.18
N ARG A 686 13.36 -3.69 -4.40
CA ARG A 686 14.30 -4.67 -4.98
C ARG A 686 13.62 -5.58 -6.00
N ILE A 687 12.41 -6.04 -5.72
CA ILE A 687 11.62 -6.86 -6.66
C ILE A 687 11.24 -6.03 -7.89
N ILE A 688 10.79 -4.78 -7.74
CA ILE A 688 10.50 -3.89 -8.87
C ILE A 688 11.74 -3.74 -9.77
N ARG A 689 12.90 -3.43 -9.20
CA ARG A 689 14.16 -3.24 -9.96
C ARG A 689 14.62 -4.53 -10.63
N GLY A 690 14.55 -5.66 -9.93
CA GLY A 690 14.86 -6.96 -10.51
C GLY A 690 13.96 -7.32 -11.68
N ASN A 691 12.66 -7.08 -11.54
CA ASN A 691 11.69 -7.29 -12.61
C ASN A 691 11.96 -6.38 -13.83
N LEU A 692 12.30 -5.11 -13.59
CA LEU A 692 12.66 -4.18 -14.67
C LEU A 692 13.95 -4.59 -15.37
N ALA A 693 14.99 -4.93 -14.60
CA ALA A 693 16.26 -5.40 -15.16
C ALA A 693 16.07 -6.65 -16.01
N TRP A 694 15.25 -7.60 -15.55
CA TRP A 694 14.91 -8.80 -16.31
C TRP A 694 14.13 -8.45 -17.58
N ALA A 695 13.07 -7.63 -17.47
CA ALA A 695 12.20 -7.29 -18.58
C ALA A 695 12.89 -6.50 -19.70
N PHE A 696 13.93 -5.73 -19.38
CA PHE A 696 14.78 -5.07 -20.37
C PHE A 696 15.91 -5.95 -20.87
N GLY A 697 16.58 -6.65 -19.96
CA GLY A 697 17.81 -7.37 -20.24
C GLY A 697 17.64 -8.45 -21.30
N TYR A 698 16.60 -9.26 -21.21
CA TYR A 698 16.37 -10.32 -22.19
C TYR A 698 16.00 -9.75 -23.58
N ASN A 699 15.24 -8.65 -23.65
CA ASN A 699 14.90 -8.00 -24.93
C ASN A 699 16.15 -7.44 -25.60
N ILE A 700 17.00 -6.73 -24.86
CA ILE A 700 18.25 -6.17 -25.39
C ILE A 700 19.18 -7.29 -25.88
N ALA A 701 19.30 -8.39 -25.14
CA ALA A 701 20.15 -9.52 -25.52
C ALA A 701 19.61 -10.30 -26.72
N ALA A 702 18.30 -10.42 -26.86
CA ALA A 702 17.67 -11.20 -27.92
C ALA A 702 17.46 -10.42 -29.24
N LEU A 703 17.42 -9.06 -29.20
CA LEU A 703 17.26 -8.23 -30.40
C LEU A 703 18.36 -8.45 -31.45
N PRO A 704 19.66 -8.47 -31.10
CA PRO A 704 20.69 -8.78 -32.07
C PRO A 704 20.53 -10.18 -32.67
N LEU A 705 20.21 -11.20 -31.85
CA LEU A 705 19.98 -12.57 -32.31
C LEU A 705 18.83 -12.63 -33.33
N ALA A 706 17.75 -11.89 -33.08
CA ALA A 706 16.64 -11.78 -34.01
C ALA A 706 17.04 -11.07 -35.31
N ALA A 707 17.77 -9.97 -35.23
CA ALA A 707 18.22 -9.18 -36.38
C ALA A 707 19.20 -9.98 -37.29
N PHE A 708 20.04 -10.82 -36.70
CA PHE A 708 20.93 -11.73 -37.42
C PHE A 708 20.26 -13.06 -37.90
N GLY A 709 18.92 -13.18 -37.74
CA GLY A 709 18.19 -14.36 -38.18
C GLY A 709 18.44 -15.61 -37.36
N LEU A 710 18.98 -15.49 -36.15
CA LEU A 710 19.32 -16.59 -35.25
C LEU A 710 18.20 -16.99 -34.30
N LEU A 711 17.06 -16.27 -34.33
CA LEU A 711 15.93 -16.43 -33.40
C LEU A 711 14.63 -16.67 -34.19
N ASN A 712 13.98 -17.79 -33.93
CA ASN A 712 12.66 -18.08 -34.51
C ASN A 712 11.58 -17.22 -33.85
N PRO A 713 10.64 -16.62 -34.62
CA PRO A 713 9.54 -15.79 -34.11
C PRO A 713 8.66 -16.51 -33.06
N LEU A 714 8.43 -17.80 -33.19
CA LEU A 714 7.65 -18.59 -32.22
C LEU A 714 8.34 -18.67 -30.86
N ILE A 715 9.67 -18.95 -30.88
CA ILE A 715 10.49 -18.96 -29.65
C ILE A 715 10.52 -17.56 -29.01
N ALA A 716 10.62 -16.51 -29.82
CA ALA A 716 10.53 -15.14 -29.34
C ALA A 716 9.21 -14.87 -28.59
N GLY A 717 8.08 -15.31 -29.15
CA GLY A 717 6.76 -15.20 -28.52
C GLY A 717 6.64 -15.99 -27.21
N ALA A 718 7.18 -17.20 -27.18
CA ALA A 718 7.20 -18.04 -25.97
C ALA A 718 8.06 -17.39 -24.86
N ALA A 719 9.25 -16.90 -25.21
CA ALA A 719 10.14 -16.21 -24.27
C ALA A 719 9.49 -14.97 -23.62
N MET A 720 8.76 -14.16 -24.41
CA MET A 720 8.02 -13.02 -23.90
C MET A 720 6.94 -13.41 -22.90
N SER A 721 6.18 -14.47 -23.20
CA SER A 721 5.12 -14.94 -22.32
C SER A 721 5.69 -15.48 -21.01
N LEU A 722 6.78 -16.26 -21.08
CA LEU A 722 7.49 -16.75 -19.91
C LEU A 722 8.03 -15.61 -19.06
N SER A 723 8.61 -14.57 -19.68
CA SER A 723 9.08 -13.38 -19.00
C SER A 723 7.97 -12.69 -18.20
N SER A 724 6.78 -12.55 -18.77
CA SER A 724 5.62 -11.95 -18.08
C SER A 724 5.19 -12.78 -16.88
N VAL A 725 5.18 -14.12 -17.01
CA VAL A 725 4.85 -15.05 -15.90
C VAL A 725 5.90 -14.95 -14.78
N LEU A 726 7.18 -14.88 -15.12
CA LEU A 726 8.27 -14.77 -14.15
C LEU A 726 8.18 -13.45 -13.36
N VAL A 727 7.93 -12.32 -14.02
CA VAL A 727 7.77 -11.03 -13.37
C VAL A 727 6.59 -11.02 -12.39
N VAL A 728 5.46 -11.59 -12.79
CA VAL A 728 4.28 -11.71 -11.92
C VAL A 728 4.57 -12.64 -10.74
N SER A 729 5.14 -13.81 -10.99
CA SER A 729 5.49 -14.79 -9.95
C SER A 729 6.48 -14.20 -8.93
N ASN A 730 7.53 -13.51 -9.41
CA ASN A 730 8.48 -12.82 -8.52
C ASN A 730 7.81 -11.73 -7.68
N SER A 731 6.87 -10.98 -8.24
CA SER A 731 6.10 -9.97 -7.51
C SER A 731 5.23 -10.59 -6.40
N LEU A 732 4.61 -11.75 -6.67
CA LEU A 732 3.76 -12.45 -5.70
C LEU A 732 4.53 -13.00 -4.48
N ARG A 733 5.86 -13.13 -4.55
CA ARG A 733 6.72 -13.49 -3.39
C ARG A 733 6.65 -12.47 -2.26
N LEU A 734 6.16 -11.26 -2.52
CA LEU A 734 5.90 -10.27 -1.46
C LEU A 734 4.78 -10.69 -0.50
N ARG A 735 3.87 -11.57 -0.93
CA ARG A 735 2.79 -12.08 -0.06
C ARG A 735 3.30 -12.93 1.10
N SER A 736 4.45 -13.58 0.93
CA SER A 736 5.12 -14.38 1.96
C SER A 736 6.18 -13.58 2.73
N PHE A 737 6.03 -12.24 2.80
CA PHE A 737 6.86 -11.43 3.68
C PHE A 737 6.36 -11.60 5.13
N ASP A 738 7.25 -12.04 6.02
CA ASP A 738 6.93 -12.24 7.42
C ASP A 738 7.38 -11.02 8.22
N GLY A 739 6.46 -10.43 8.98
CA GLY A 739 6.76 -9.39 9.96
C GLY A 739 7.39 -10.00 11.22
N SER A 740 8.06 -9.16 12.02
CA SER A 740 8.71 -9.58 13.27
C SER A 740 7.73 -10.24 14.28
N GLY A 741 6.44 -9.87 14.25
CA GLY A 741 5.39 -10.49 15.07
C GLY A 741 4.90 -11.85 14.60
N GLU A 742 5.23 -12.30 13.38
CA GLU A 742 4.84 -13.63 12.87
C GLU A 742 5.92 -14.68 13.16
N LYS A 743 7.19 -14.29 13.34
CA LYS A 743 8.27 -15.22 13.68
C LYS A 743 8.12 -15.83 15.08
N GLU A 744 7.57 -15.10 16.04
CA GLU A 744 7.30 -15.62 17.39
C GLU A 744 6.20 -16.72 17.44
N LYS A 745 5.48 -16.95 16.34
CA LYS A 745 4.46 -18.01 16.26
C LYS A 745 4.99 -19.36 15.76
N HIS A 746 6.18 -19.41 15.18
CA HIS A 746 6.78 -20.60 14.58
C HIS A 746 7.96 -21.17 15.39
N ASP A 747 8.42 -20.46 16.41
CA ASP A 747 9.36 -20.94 17.44
C ASP A 747 8.60 -21.28 18.74
#